data_98b196b03c563abc88aeccd0f8bbba41
#
_entry.id   98b196b03c563abc88aeccd0f8bbba41
#
_cell.length_a   1.000
_cell.length_b   1.000
_cell.length_c   1.000
_cell.angle_alpha   90.00
_cell.angle_beta   90.00
_cell.angle_gamma   90.00
#
_symmetry.space_group_name_H-M   'P 1'
#
loop_
_entity.id
_entity.type
_entity.pdbx_description
1 polymer ?
#
loop_
_entity_poly.entity_id
_entity_poly.type
_entity_poly.pdbx_seq_one_letter_code
_entity_poly.pdbx_strand_id
1 'polypeptide(L)'
;MEKDIIIKGAREHNLKNIDVKIPREKLVVLTGLSGSGKSSLAFDTIYAEGQRRYVESLSSYARMFLGQMEKPDVDYIDGLSPAISIDQKTTSKNPRSTVGTVTEIYDYLRLLYARIGIPHCPKCGKEVQRQSIDQIVDKIMSLGEGTKIQILAPVIRGKKGEHKKVFENARKSGYVRVKADGEQYDLSEPIELKKTQKHNIEIIIDRLIIRENIVQRLTDSLETAIALTGDVVLVEVIGGEIMSFSQNFACDDCGISLQELTPRLFSFNNPYGACDNCDGLGALSKIDPDLVIADENLSIINGAISATGWANANKKDSMAYMYFTALADYYGFDVNTPYKDLPKDIQNIILYGTGDTNIPMNYERSYGSGKYSAPFEGVITNLERRYNANTYDYVKNDIERYVNDVTCPKCHGARLNDEVLAVTINGVNIYEFTTMSIQKEMDFVNSLELTDREKMIGEQILKEIKARLKFLLDVGLDYLSLSRSAGTLSGGEAQRIRLATQIGSGLMGVLYILDEPSIGLHQRDNDRLIETLKHLRDLGNTVIVVEHDTDTMYAADYIVDIGPGAGVNGGELVGEGTVEDLIKSPRSITGKYLSGELKIEVPKERRKPTGWIEVRGAKENNLKNINVKIPTGVMTCVTGVSGSGKSSLVNEILYKKLANVLNRARTHAGAHKEIKGIEQLDKIIDINQSPIGRTPRSNPATYTNVFGDIREVFASTNEAKVRGYKSGRFSFNIKGGRCEACSGDGIKKIEMHFLADIFVPCEVCKGKRYNRETLEVKYKGKNIYEVLEMTVDEGVEFFGNIPKIKRKLETLQEVGLGYIKLGQSSTTLSGGEAQRVKLATELSKRSTGKTIYILDEPTTGLHTADVHKLTEVLDKLVEGGNTVVVIE
;
A
#
# COMPACT_ATOMS: atom_id res chain seq x y z
N MET A 1 -31.91 15.87 -26.51
CA MET A 1 -31.25 14.86 -25.71
C MET A 1 -32.26 14.31 -24.72
N GLU A 2 -32.29 12.98 -24.53
CA GLU A 2 -33.16 12.39 -23.53
C GLU A 2 -32.80 12.94 -22.14
N LYS A 3 -33.86 13.27 -21.37
CA LYS A 3 -33.67 13.88 -20.04
C LYS A 3 -33.34 12.87 -18.95
N ASP A 4 -33.50 11.59 -19.26
CA ASP A 4 -33.39 10.51 -18.25
C ASP A 4 -32.59 9.33 -18.82
N ILE A 5 -31.95 8.59 -17.90
CA ILE A 5 -31.41 7.25 -18.13
C ILE A 5 -32.56 6.28 -17.83
N ILE A 6 -32.97 5.49 -18.83
CA ILE A 6 -34.11 4.54 -18.72
C ILE A 6 -33.55 3.13 -18.72
N ILE A 7 -33.76 2.39 -17.64
CA ILE A 7 -33.32 1.01 -17.42
C ILE A 7 -34.58 0.15 -17.45
N LYS A 8 -34.61 -0.89 -18.24
CA LYS A 8 -35.72 -1.84 -18.34
C LYS A 8 -35.23 -3.27 -18.12
N GLY A 9 -35.90 -3.96 -17.24
CA GLY A 9 -35.70 -5.37 -17.01
C GLY A 9 -34.30 -5.73 -16.43
N ALA A 10 -33.79 -4.98 -15.48
CA ALA A 10 -32.50 -5.31 -14.84
C ALA A 10 -32.65 -6.56 -13.95
N ARG A 11 -31.78 -7.58 -14.21
CA ARG A 11 -31.84 -8.89 -13.55
C ARG A 11 -30.45 -9.34 -13.03
N GLU A 12 -29.47 -8.44 -13.02
CA GLU A 12 -28.12 -8.79 -12.60
C GLU A 12 -28.10 -9.22 -11.12
N HIS A 13 -27.47 -10.32 -10.82
CA HIS A 13 -27.36 -10.91 -9.47
C HIS A 13 -28.74 -11.16 -8.79
N ASN A 14 -29.08 -10.32 -7.79
CA ASN A 14 -30.34 -10.46 -7.04
C ASN A 14 -31.45 -9.49 -7.50
N LEU A 15 -31.23 -8.70 -8.55
CA LEU A 15 -32.24 -7.80 -9.10
C LEU A 15 -33.41 -8.56 -9.70
N LYS A 16 -34.63 -8.18 -9.36
CA LYS A 16 -35.87 -8.88 -9.73
C LYS A 16 -36.58 -8.25 -10.92
N ASN A 17 -35.90 -8.18 -12.06
CA ASN A 17 -36.49 -7.63 -13.29
C ASN A 17 -37.03 -6.22 -13.08
N ILE A 18 -36.21 -5.31 -12.53
CA ILE A 18 -36.64 -3.98 -12.15
C ILE A 18 -36.52 -3.00 -13.32
N ASP A 19 -37.45 -2.07 -13.36
CA ASP A 19 -37.45 -0.90 -14.21
C ASP A 19 -37.11 0.33 -13.38
N VAL A 20 -36.13 1.13 -13.82
CA VAL A 20 -35.67 2.31 -13.08
C VAL A 20 -35.47 3.47 -14.02
N LYS A 21 -35.88 4.67 -13.60
CA LYS A 21 -35.73 5.92 -14.32
C LYS A 21 -34.83 6.88 -13.50
N ILE A 22 -33.68 7.26 -14.04
CA ILE A 22 -32.71 8.12 -13.39
C ILE A 22 -32.58 9.44 -14.16
N PRO A 23 -32.85 10.60 -13.56
CA PRO A 23 -32.72 11.90 -14.24
C PRO A 23 -31.23 12.21 -14.51
N ARG A 24 -30.95 12.74 -15.71
CA ARG A 24 -29.59 13.17 -16.09
C ARG A 24 -29.26 14.54 -15.51
N GLU A 25 -27.95 14.82 -15.43
CA GLU A 25 -27.42 16.09 -14.89
C GLU A 25 -27.92 16.37 -13.47
N LYS A 26 -28.05 15.31 -12.67
CA LYS A 26 -28.53 15.32 -11.29
C LYS A 26 -27.59 14.54 -10.39
N LEU A 27 -27.60 14.87 -9.10
CA LEU A 27 -27.03 14.06 -8.05
C LEU A 27 -28.06 13.03 -7.60
N VAL A 28 -27.80 11.77 -7.90
CA VAL A 28 -28.71 10.65 -7.63
C VAL A 28 -28.11 9.73 -6.58
N VAL A 29 -28.84 9.42 -5.54
CA VAL A 29 -28.43 8.47 -4.50
C VAL A 29 -29.15 7.14 -4.69
N LEU A 30 -28.37 6.05 -4.76
CA LEU A 30 -28.88 4.68 -4.68
C LEU A 30 -28.70 4.20 -3.23
N THR A 31 -29.82 3.90 -2.57
CA THR A 31 -29.82 3.48 -1.15
C THR A 31 -30.55 2.15 -0.95
N GLY A 32 -30.55 1.64 0.27
CA GLY A 32 -31.17 0.38 0.70
C GLY A 32 -30.25 -0.46 1.58
N LEU A 33 -30.72 -1.57 2.12
CA LEU A 33 -29.95 -2.46 3.01
C LEU A 33 -28.66 -2.99 2.37
N SER A 34 -27.67 -3.37 3.18
CA SER A 34 -26.50 -4.10 2.68
C SER A 34 -26.95 -5.40 2.00
N GLY A 35 -26.43 -5.66 0.77
CA GLY A 35 -26.84 -6.81 -0.03
C GLY A 35 -28.23 -6.70 -0.70
N SER A 36 -28.89 -5.53 -0.72
CA SER A 36 -30.18 -5.33 -1.39
C SER A 36 -30.11 -5.31 -2.91
N GLY A 37 -28.95 -5.09 -3.53
CA GLY A 37 -28.77 -5.02 -4.99
C GLY A 37 -28.34 -3.66 -5.53
N LYS A 38 -28.02 -2.69 -4.66
CA LYS A 38 -27.56 -1.34 -5.05
C LYS A 38 -26.34 -1.38 -5.98
N SER A 39 -25.30 -2.08 -5.56
CA SER A 39 -24.04 -2.19 -6.34
C SER A 39 -24.27 -2.98 -7.62
N SER A 40 -25.18 -3.98 -7.62
CA SER A 40 -25.57 -4.71 -8.82
C SER A 40 -26.24 -3.79 -9.86
N LEU A 41 -27.07 -2.85 -9.40
CA LEU A 41 -27.64 -1.84 -10.31
C LEU A 41 -26.60 -0.82 -10.77
N ALA A 42 -25.82 -0.24 -9.84
CA ALA A 42 -24.88 0.83 -10.12
C ALA A 42 -23.71 0.38 -10.99
N PHE A 43 -23.00 -0.67 -10.56
CA PHE A 43 -21.72 -1.11 -11.15
C PHE A 43 -21.92 -2.24 -12.17
N ASP A 44 -22.63 -3.31 -11.79
CA ASP A 44 -22.75 -4.49 -12.63
C ASP A 44 -23.76 -4.32 -13.77
N THR A 45 -24.67 -3.32 -13.66
CA THR A 45 -25.66 -3.00 -14.70
C THR A 45 -25.33 -1.69 -15.42
N ILE A 46 -25.41 -0.53 -14.75
CA ILE A 46 -25.30 0.80 -15.39
C ILE A 46 -23.88 1.06 -15.88
N TYR A 47 -22.88 0.92 -14.98
CA TYR A 47 -21.48 1.15 -15.33
C TYR A 47 -20.98 0.14 -16.37
N ALA A 48 -21.27 -1.15 -16.16
CA ALA A 48 -20.84 -2.22 -17.05
C ALA A 48 -21.35 -2.00 -18.48
N GLU A 49 -22.62 -1.62 -18.66
CA GLU A 49 -23.18 -1.33 -19.98
C GLU A 49 -22.60 -0.03 -20.57
N GLY A 50 -22.42 1.02 -19.76
CA GLY A 50 -21.79 2.27 -20.20
C GLY A 50 -20.36 2.05 -20.69
N GLN A 51 -19.57 1.29 -19.97
CA GLN A 51 -18.20 0.93 -20.34
C GLN A 51 -18.17 0.01 -21.56
N ARG A 52 -19.05 -0.99 -21.63
CA ARG A 52 -19.18 -1.89 -22.79
C ARG A 52 -19.41 -1.10 -24.07
N ARG A 53 -20.38 -0.17 -24.07
CA ARG A 53 -20.67 0.68 -25.23
C ARG A 53 -19.51 1.59 -25.62
N TYR A 54 -18.80 2.13 -24.63
CA TYR A 54 -17.61 2.93 -24.87
C TYR A 54 -16.51 2.10 -25.55
N VAL A 55 -16.21 0.90 -25.02
CA VAL A 55 -15.20 -0.01 -25.60
C VAL A 55 -15.61 -0.45 -27.02
N GLU A 56 -16.89 -0.72 -27.26
CA GLU A 56 -17.40 -1.07 -28.60
C GLU A 56 -17.25 0.07 -29.61
N SER A 57 -17.26 1.33 -29.15
CA SER A 57 -17.03 2.50 -30.00
C SER A 57 -15.57 2.67 -30.43
N LEU A 58 -14.64 2.00 -29.77
CA LEU A 58 -13.20 2.09 -30.06
C LEU A 58 -12.83 1.27 -31.31
N SER A 59 -11.64 1.52 -31.86
CA SER A 59 -11.10 0.77 -32.98
C SER A 59 -10.97 -0.73 -32.67
N SER A 60 -11.02 -1.59 -33.71
CA SER A 60 -10.86 -3.04 -33.56
C SER A 60 -9.53 -3.41 -32.89
N TYR A 61 -8.49 -2.62 -33.12
CA TYR A 61 -7.18 -2.81 -32.50
C TYR A 61 -7.24 -2.54 -30.96
N ALA A 62 -7.86 -1.43 -30.54
CA ALA A 62 -8.03 -1.11 -29.13
C ALA A 62 -8.91 -2.15 -28.40
N ARG A 63 -9.97 -2.64 -29.05
CA ARG A 63 -10.84 -3.70 -28.50
C ARG A 63 -10.12 -5.03 -28.27
N MET A 64 -9.14 -5.35 -29.12
CA MET A 64 -8.33 -6.57 -28.98
C MET A 64 -7.48 -6.56 -27.69
N PHE A 65 -7.04 -5.37 -27.24
CA PHE A 65 -6.30 -5.20 -25.99
C PHE A 65 -7.21 -5.12 -24.76
N LEU A 66 -8.38 -4.53 -24.88
CA LEU A 66 -9.31 -4.31 -23.76
C LEU A 66 -10.20 -5.53 -23.46
N GLY A 67 -10.25 -6.51 -24.37
CA GLY A 67 -11.08 -7.69 -24.27
C GLY A 67 -12.56 -7.42 -24.59
N GLN A 68 -13.35 -8.48 -24.74
CA GLN A 68 -14.81 -8.39 -24.85
C GLN A 68 -15.41 -8.31 -23.44
N MET A 69 -16.19 -7.29 -23.18
CA MET A 69 -16.99 -7.17 -21.96
C MET A 69 -18.29 -7.94 -22.13
N GLU A 70 -18.67 -8.70 -21.10
CA GLU A 70 -19.98 -9.37 -21.08
C GLU A 70 -21.10 -8.33 -21.00
N LYS A 71 -22.19 -8.57 -21.71
CA LYS A 71 -23.38 -7.73 -21.63
C LYS A 71 -24.10 -8.03 -20.32
N PRO A 72 -24.43 -7.00 -19.50
CA PRO A 72 -25.20 -7.24 -18.28
C PRO A 72 -26.60 -7.77 -18.60
N ASP A 73 -27.16 -8.52 -17.64
CA ASP A 73 -28.51 -9.08 -17.77
C ASP A 73 -29.58 -7.99 -17.58
N VAL A 74 -29.86 -7.29 -18.67
CA VAL A 74 -30.80 -6.20 -18.75
C VAL A 74 -31.46 -6.19 -20.15
N ASP A 75 -32.72 -5.87 -20.25
CA ASP A 75 -33.40 -5.82 -21.54
C ASP A 75 -32.81 -4.69 -22.38
N TYR A 76 -32.85 -3.46 -21.90
CA TYR A 76 -32.15 -2.34 -22.52
C TYR A 76 -31.86 -1.21 -21.51
N ILE A 77 -30.86 -0.40 -21.81
CA ILE A 77 -30.58 0.87 -21.11
C ILE A 77 -30.47 1.95 -22.18
N ASP A 78 -31.19 3.06 -22.01
CA ASP A 78 -31.11 4.22 -22.87
C ASP A 78 -30.65 5.46 -22.12
N GLY A 79 -30.14 6.48 -22.81
CA GLY A 79 -29.68 7.74 -22.22
C GLY A 79 -28.33 7.70 -21.54
N LEU A 80 -27.51 6.62 -21.67
CA LEU A 80 -26.20 6.52 -21.06
C LEU A 80 -25.19 7.48 -21.69
N SER A 81 -24.44 8.20 -20.82
CA SER A 81 -23.21 8.90 -21.16
C SER A 81 -21.99 7.98 -20.92
N PRO A 82 -20.78 8.36 -21.41
CA PRO A 82 -19.54 7.69 -20.99
C PRO A 82 -19.45 7.60 -19.47
N ALA A 83 -19.24 6.41 -18.94
CA ALA A 83 -19.30 6.15 -17.50
C ALA A 83 -17.90 6.03 -16.88
N ILE A 84 -17.72 6.67 -15.74
CA ILE A 84 -16.52 6.58 -14.90
C ILE A 84 -16.91 6.05 -13.52
N SER A 85 -16.26 4.98 -13.09
CA SER A 85 -16.44 4.38 -11.76
C SER A 85 -15.36 4.84 -10.81
N ILE A 86 -15.76 5.21 -9.59
CA ILE A 86 -14.87 5.51 -8.47
C ILE A 86 -15.23 4.57 -7.32
N ASP A 87 -14.68 3.36 -7.39
CA ASP A 87 -14.91 2.30 -6.41
C ASP A 87 -13.91 2.37 -5.24
N GLN A 88 -14.22 1.63 -4.19
CA GLN A 88 -13.41 1.53 -2.98
C GLN A 88 -12.23 0.57 -3.13
N LYS A 89 -12.25 -0.31 -4.13
CA LYS A 89 -11.27 -1.39 -4.28
C LYS A 89 -9.92 -0.88 -4.79
N THR A 90 -8.87 -1.36 -4.14
CA THR A 90 -7.45 -1.29 -4.49
C THR A 90 -6.71 0.00 -4.17
N THR A 91 -6.15 0.06 -2.96
CA THR A 91 -4.88 0.76 -2.76
C THR A 91 -3.79 0.05 -3.56
N SER A 92 -3.01 0.79 -4.33
CA SER A 92 -1.86 0.24 -5.03
C SER A 92 -0.88 -0.36 -4.02
N LYS A 93 -0.57 -1.65 -4.15
CA LYS A 93 0.46 -2.32 -3.32
C LYS A 93 1.89 -2.00 -3.78
N ASN A 94 2.05 -1.18 -4.81
CA ASN A 94 3.36 -0.80 -5.30
C ASN A 94 4.02 0.16 -4.30
N PRO A 95 5.16 -0.19 -3.67
CA PRO A 95 5.83 0.65 -2.69
C PRO A 95 6.38 1.96 -3.27
N ARG A 96 6.44 2.07 -4.60
CA ARG A 96 6.87 3.28 -5.31
C ARG A 96 5.74 4.26 -5.56
N SER A 97 4.47 3.85 -5.39
CA SER A 97 3.33 4.75 -5.55
C SER A 97 3.16 5.63 -4.30
N THR A 98 3.10 6.94 -4.51
CA THR A 98 2.84 7.95 -3.47
C THR A 98 1.60 8.76 -3.82
N VAL A 99 1.04 9.52 -2.87
CA VAL A 99 -0.05 10.46 -3.14
C VAL A 99 0.33 11.39 -4.29
N GLY A 100 1.55 11.97 -4.25
CA GLY A 100 2.04 12.87 -5.30
C GLY A 100 2.11 12.25 -6.70
N THR A 101 2.47 10.96 -6.81
CA THR A 101 2.51 10.27 -8.12
C THR A 101 1.13 9.87 -8.62
N VAL A 102 0.21 9.49 -7.73
CA VAL A 102 -1.17 9.12 -8.11
C VAL A 102 -1.97 10.34 -8.54
N THR A 103 -1.72 11.50 -7.94
CA THR A 103 -2.36 12.78 -8.30
C THR A 103 -1.67 13.52 -9.45
N GLU A 104 -0.58 12.98 -9.98
CA GLU A 104 0.28 13.60 -10.99
C GLU A 104 0.97 14.91 -10.55
N ILE A 105 0.74 15.37 -9.31
CA ILE A 105 1.37 16.60 -8.79
C ILE A 105 2.89 16.46 -8.79
N TYR A 106 3.41 15.28 -8.49
CA TYR A 106 4.84 15.02 -8.49
C TYR A 106 5.49 15.21 -9.87
N ASP A 107 4.78 14.95 -10.96
CA ASP A 107 5.28 15.16 -12.31
C ASP A 107 5.43 16.65 -12.63
N TYR A 108 4.48 17.48 -12.18
CA TYR A 108 4.60 18.94 -12.29
C TYR A 108 5.70 19.49 -11.36
N LEU A 109 5.86 18.93 -10.16
CA LEU A 109 6.96 19.33 -9.26
C LEU A 109 8.33 19.03 -9.87
N ARG A 110 8.53 17.85 -10.45
CA ARG A 110 9.77 17.51 -11.16
C ARG A 110 10.09 18.50 -12.28
N LEU A 111 9.05 18.91 -13.03
CA LEU A 111 9.21 19.92 -14.07
C LEU A 111 9.54 21.30 -13.47
N LEU A 112 8.87 21.70 -12.41
CA LEU A 112 9.09 22.98 -11.74
C LEU A 112 10.53 23.09 -11.20
N TYR A 113 10.99 22.09 -10.41
CA TYR A 113 12.35 22.07 -9.86
C TYR A 113 13.43 21.99 -10.94
N ALA A 114 13.17 21.30 -12.05
CA ALA A 114 14.10 21.25 -13.18
C ALA A 114 14.21 22.60 -13.93
N ARG A 115 13.18 23.46 -13.88
CA ARG A 115 13.13 24.71 -14.65
C ARG A 115 13.53 25.94 -13.86
N ILE A 116 13.10 26.04 -12.60
CA ILE A 116 13.35 27.21 -11.74
C ILE A 116 14.07 26.85 -10.44
N GLY A 117 14.42 25.59 -10.21
CA GLY A 117 15.17 25.17 -9.04
C GLY A 117 16.61 25.70 -9.06
N ILE A 118 17.07 26.18 -7.91
CA ILE A 118 18.43 26.67 -7.70
C ILE A 118 19.27 25.54 -7.13
N PRO A 119 20.29 25.06 -7.84
CA PRO A 119 21.16 24.01 -7.36
C PRO A 119 22.18 24.52 -6.35
N HIS A 120 22.43 23.71 -5.32
CA HIS A 120 23.43 23.96 -4.30
C HIS A 120 24.43 22.80 -4.27
N CYS A 121 25.61 23.07 -3.78
CA CYS A 121 26.61 22.01 -3.59
C CYS A 121 26.20 21.08 -2.44
N PRO A 122 26.08 19.75 -2.66
CA PRO A 122 25.66 18.83 -1.62
C PRO A 122 26.65 18.70 -0.42
N LYS A 123 27.90 19.20 -0.59
CA LYS A 123 28.90 19.19 0.48
C LYS A 123 28.96 20.48 1.30
N CYS A 124 28.98 21.64 0.64
CA CYS A 124 29.19 22.93 1.31
C CYS A 124 27.93 23.82 1.33
N GLY A 125 26.86 23.45 0.64
CA GLY A 125 25.60 24.19 0.61
C GLY A 125 25.64 25.49 -0.21
N LYS A 126 26.75 25.84 -0.85
CA LYS A 126 26.82 27.05 -1.69
C LYS A 126 26.00 26.88 -2.96
N GLU A 127 25.37 27.94 -3.39
CA GLU A 127 24.70 28.02 -4.68
C GLU A 127 25.69 27.74 -5.81
N VAL A 128 25.30 26.93 -6.77
CA VAL A 128 26.11 26.51 -7.90
C VAL A 128 25.51 27.10 -9.19
N GLN A 129 26.29 27.83 -9.92
CA GLN A 129 25.86 28.48 -11.17
C GLN A 129 26.60 27.86 -12.37
N ARG A 130 25.99 27.91 -13.54
CA ARG A 130 26.67 27.63 -14.82
C ARG A 130 27.65 28.74 -15.09
N GLN A 131 28.89 28.39 -15.38
CA GLN A 131 29.88 29.36 -15.77
C GLN A 131 29.80 29.58 -17.29
N SER A 132 29.63 30.81 -17.71
CA SER A 132 29.83 31.16 -19.13
C SER A 132 31.31 31.11 -19.51
N ILE A 133 31.61 30.92 -20.81
CA ILE A 133 33.00 30.95 -21.29
C ILE A 133 33.67 32.26 -20.91
N ASP A 134 32.95 33.39 -21.00
CA ASP A 134 33.48 34.71 -20.63
C ASP A 134 33.88 34.77 -19.14
N GLN A 135 33.04 34.21 -18.23
CA GLN A 135 33.37 34.11 -16.81
C GLN A 135 34.59 33.22 -16.53
N ILE A 136 34.73 32.11 -17.30
CA ILE A 136 35.90 31.23 -17.21
C ILE A 136 37.14 31.99 -17.67
N VAL A 137 37.06 32.72 -18.79
CA VAL A 137 38.15 33.57 -19.32
C VAL A 137 38.56 34.62 -18.28
N ASP A 138 37.59 35.34 -17.71
CA ASP A 138 37.88 36.39 -16.72
C ASP A 138 38.59 35.83 -15.49
N LYS A 139 38.15 34.65 -15.04
CA LYS A 139 38.77 33.98 -13.89
C LYS A 139 40.19 33.50 -14.20
N ILE A 140 40.42 32.98 -15.40
CA ILE A 140 41.77 32.59 -15.84
C ILE A 140 42.66 33.82 -15.99
N MET A 141 42.14 34.90 -16.55
CA MET A 141 42.90 36.17 -16.71
C MET A 141 43.26 36.80 -15.36
N SER A 142 42.45 36.57 -14.31
CA SER A 142 42.75 37.07 -12.94
C SER A 142 43.95 36.37 -12.27
N LEU A 143 44.50 35.28 -12.82
CA LEU A 143 45.71 34.61 -12.30
C LEU A 143 47.00 35.42 -12.40
N GLY A 144 46.98 36.52 -13.10
CA GLY A 144 48.11 37.44 -13.23
C GLY A 144 48.94 37.22 -14.50
N GLU A 145 49.46 38.35 -15.00
CA GLU A 145 50.26 38.38 -16.23
C GLU A 145 51.58 37.61 -16.09
N GLY A 146 51.95 36.87 -17.13
CA GLY A 146 53.14 35.99 -17.13
C GLY A 146 52.90 34.57 -16.65
N THR A 147 51.74 34.25 -16.07
CA THR A 147 51.40 32.89 -15.64
C THR A 147 51.34 31.95 -16.84
N LYS A 148 52.01 30.79 -16.77
CA LYS A 148 51.97 29.75 -17.80
C LYS A 148 50.87 28.76 -17.50
N ILE A 149 49.92 28.59 -18.41
CA ILE A 149 48.77 27.68 -18.27
C ILE A 149 48.69 26.67 -19.39
N GLN A 150 48.05 25.56 -19.12
CA GLN A 150 47.78 24.48 -20.06
C GLN A 150 46.30 24.14 -20.01
N ILE A 151 45.64 24.17 -21.18
CA ILE A 151 44.22 23.86 -21.31
C ILE A 151 44.08 22.36 -21.65
N LEU A 152 43.34 21.62 -20.84
CA LEU A 152 43.18 20.18 -20.92
C LEU A 152 41.69 19.82 -21.10
N ALA A 153 41.44 18.89 -22.03
CA ALA A 153 40.14 18.32 -22.26
C ALA A 153 40.09 16.89 -21.67
N PRO A 154 39.40 16.66 -20.52
CA PRO A 154 39.34 15.35 -19.87
C PRO A 154 38.35 14.42 -20.57
N VAL A 155 38.82 13.63 -21.56
CA VAL A 155 37.99 12.73 -22.38
C VAL A 155 37.70 11.38 -21.73
N ILE A 156 38.53 10.93 -20.80
CA ILE A 156 38.30 9.73 -19.98
C ILE A 156 38.53 10.05 -18.50
N ARG A 157 37.58 9.69 -17.65
CA ARG A 157 37.66 9.85 -16.19
C ARG A 157 37.33 8.54 -15.50
N GLY A 158 38.30 7.96 -14.80
CA GLY A 158 38.15 6.79 -13.93
C GLY A 158 37.62 5.53 -14.62
N LYS A 159 37.78 5.39 -15.94
CA LYS A 159 37.29 4.23 -16.71
C LYS A 159 38.42 3.21 -16.93
N LYS A 160 38.10 1.91 -16.79
CA LYS A 160 39.00 0.81 -17.10
C LYS A 160 39.10 0.60 -18.61
N GLY A 161 40.30 0.27 -19.09
CA GLY A 161 40.51 -0.06 -20.50
C GLY A 161 41.84 0.48 -21.06
N GLU A 162 42.27 -0.02 -22.21
CA GLU A 162 43.47 0.45 -22.90
C GLU A 162 43.27 1.77 -23.67
N HIS A 163 42.04 2.15 -23.92
CA HIS A 163 41.58 3.39 -24.57
C HIS A 163 42.28 3.76 -25.91
N LYS A 164 42.81 2.76 -26.66
CA LYS A 164 43.53 2.95 -27.92
C LYS A 164 42.79 3.83 -28.92
N LYS A 165 41.46 3.65 -29.06
CA LYS A 165 40.61 4.47 -29.94
C LYS A 165 40.60 5.95 -29.61
N VAL A 166 40.72 6.29 -28.33
CA VAL A 166 40.77 7.69 -27.89
C VAL A 166 42.04 8.36 -28.38
N PHE A 167 43.19 7.70 -28.25
CA PHE A 167 44.47 8.20 -28.75
C PHE A 167 44.51 8.29 -30.27
N GLU A 168 43.96 7.28 -30.97
CA GLU A 168 43.85 7.31 -32.44
C GLU A 168 42.99 8.47 -32.94
N ASN A 169 41.84 8.71 -32.27
CA ASN A 169 40.96 9.82 -32.65
C ASN A 169 41.61 11.17 -32.36
N ALA A 170 42.24 11.33 -31.20
CA ALA A 170 42.97 12.55 -30.84
C ALA A 170 44.09 12.84 -31.88
N ARG A 171 44.85 11.80 -32.32
CA ARG A 171 45.87 11.91 -33.34
C ARG A 171 45.29 12.32 -34.71
N LYS A 172 44.18 11.71 -35.13
CA LYS A 172 43.46 12.06 -36.37
C LYS A 172 42.94 13.48 -36.36
N SER A 173 42.54 14.01 -35.21
CA SER A 173 42.06 15.37 -35.01
C SER A 173 43.21 16.39 -34.91
N GLY A 174 44.49 15.97 -35.04
CA GLY A 174 45.63 16.85 -35.07
C GLY A 174 46.20 17.25 -33.71
N TYR A 175 45.76 16.65 -32.60
CA TYR A 175 46.38 16.90 -31.30
C TYR A 175 47.74 16.19 -31.23
N VAL A 176 48.69 16.84 -30.52
CA VAL A 176 50.08 16.36 -30.45
C VAL A 176 50.36 15.65 -29.12
N ARG A 177 49.70 16.08 -28.03
CA ARG A 177 50.01 15.63 -26.67
C ARG A 177 48.77 15.28 -25.87
N VAL A 178 48.94 14.35 -24.97
CA VAL A 178 47.91 13.88 -24.04
C VAL A 178 48.56 13.68 -22.68
N LYS A 179 47.77 13.86 -21.63
CA LYS A 179 48.15 13.55 -20.25
C LYS A 179 47.34 12.31 -19.85
N ALA A 180 47.99 11.25 -19.43
CA ALA A 180 47.36 10.02 -18.98
C ALA A 180 47.84 9.70 -17.56
N ASP A 181 46.93 9.58 -16.61
CA ASP A 181 47.20 9.34 -15.20
C ASP A 181 48.21 10.32 -14.57
N GLY A 182 48.19 11.57 -15.03
CA GLY A 182 49.08 12.62 -14.56
C GLY A 182 50.41 12.74 -15.32
N GLU A 183 50.79 11.77 -16.16
CA GLU A 183 51.96 11.80 -16.97
C GLU A 183 51.67 12.28 -18.40
N GLN A 184 52.58 13.08 -19.00
CA GLN A 184 52.41 13.60 -20.33
C GLN A 184 53.06 12.69 -21.36
N TYR A 185 52.33 12.38 -22.44
CA TYR A 185 52.73 11.56 -23.56
C TYR A 185 52.62 12.32 -24.89
N ASP A 186 53.50 12.02 -25.83
CA ASP A 186 53.38 12.47 -27.19
C ASP A 186 52.53 11.46 -28.00
N LEU A 187 51.51 11.94 -28.70
CA LEU A 187 50.62 11.09 -29.47
C LEU A 187 51.31 10.45 -30.72
N SER A 188 52.52 10.86 -31.08
CA SER A 188 53.31 10.20 -32.13
C SER A 188 53.85 8.84 -31.69
N GLU A 189 53.99 8.64 -30.36
CA GLU A 189 54.48 7.39 -29.77
C GLU A 189 53.32 6.47 -29.38
N PRO A 190 53.53 5.14 -29.36
CA PRO A 190 52.52 4.20 -28.86
C PRO A 190 52.32 4.34 -27.32
N ILE A 191 51.11 4.60 -26.89
CA ILE A 191 50.76 4.72 -25.47
C ILE A 191 50.06 3.43 -25.02
N GLU A 192 50.66 2.71 -24.08
CA GLU A 192 50.13 1.46 -23.56
C GLU A 192 49.61 1.66 -22.12
N LEU A 193 48.32 1.48 -21.94
CA LEU A 193 47.65 1.52 -20.63
C LEU A 193 47.18 0.15 -20.21
N LYS A 194 47.16 -0.11 -18.89
CA LYS A 194 46.75 -1.40 -18.32
C LYS A 194 45.23 -1.58 -18.38
N LYS A 195 44.75 -2.60 -19.09
CA LYS A 195 43.32 -2.89 -19.27
C LYS A 195 42.50 -3.01 -17.98
N THR A 196 43.10 -3.43 -16.89
CA THR A 196 42.44 -3.70 -15.61
C THR A 196 42.39 -2.51 -14.64
N GLN A 197 43.18 -1.47 -14.91
CA GLN A 197 43.23 -0.25 -14.10
C GLN A 197 42.24 0.82 -14.60
N LYS A 198 41.84 1.72 -13.69
CA LYS A 198 41.08 2.92 -14.03
C LYS A 198 42.07 4.01 -14.48
N HIS A 199 41.76 4.65 -15.58
CA HIS A 199 42.61 5.69 -16.17
C HIS A 199 41.89 7.03 -16.28
N ASN A 200 42.62 8.11 -16.18
CA ASN A 200 42.21 9.46 -16.54
C ASN A 200 43.02 9.89 -17.74
N ILE A 201 42.34 10.38 -18.79
CA ILE A 201 43.02 10.81 -20.03
C ILE A 201 42.52 12.22 -20.37
N GLU A 202 43.46 13.19 -20.41
CA GLU A 202 43.20 14.57 -20.78
C GLU A 202 43.99 14.91 -22.05
N ILE A 203 43.26 15.44 -23.06
CA ILE A 203 43.92 15.95 -24.29
C ILE A 203 44.41 17.36 -24.03
N ILE A 204 45.66 17.67 -24.35
CA ILE A 204 46.23 18.98 -24.24
C ILE A 204 45.81 19.80 -25.46
N ILE A 205 44.96 20.80 -25.25
CA ILE A 205 44.42 21.65 -26.33
C ILE A 205 45.35 22.75 -26.68
N ASP A 206 45.82 23.52 -25.67
CA ASP A 206 46.71 24.63 -25.88
C ASP A 206 47.61 24.90 -24.68
N ARG A 207 48.71 25.62 -24.87
CA ARG A 207 49.61 26.16 -23.86
C ARG A 207 49.80 27.62 -24.05
N LEU A 208 49.40 28.39 -23.04
CA LEU A 208 49.32 29.84 -23.11
C LEU A 208 50.12 30.49 -21.98
N ILE A 209 50.57 31.70 -22.23
CA ILE A 209 51.09 32.58 -21.20
C ILE A 209 50.12 33.75 -21.08
N ILE A 210 49.60 33.99 -19.91
CA ILE A 210 48.62 35.05 -19.66
C ILE A 210 49.21 36.40 -20.00
N ARG A 211 48.55 37.13 -20.95
CA ARG A 211 48.83 38.49 -21.39
C ARG A 211 47.54 39.12 -21.89
N GLU A 212 47.43 40.42 -21.92
CA GLU A 212 46.19 41.12 -22.36
C GLU A 212 45.70 40.67 -23.76
N ASN A 213 46.61 40.30 -24.66
CA ASN A 213 46.28 39.98 -26.05
C ASN A 213 45.90 38.50 -26.32
N ILE A 214 45.76 37.66 -25.30
CA ILE A 214 45.46 36.25 -25.50
C ILE A 214 43.96 35.88 -25.34
N VAL A 215 43.11 36.85 -24.97
CA VAL A 215 41.70 36.62 -24.67
C VAL A 215 40.99 35.81 -25.75
N GLN A 216 41.09 36.22 -27.03
CA GLN A 216 40.48 35.50 -28.15
C GLN A 216 41.01 34.08 -28.29
N ARG A 217 42.30 33.85 -28.23
CA ARG A 217 42.92 32.53 -28.35
C ARG A 217 42.57 31.66 -27.16
N LEU A 218 42.49 32.23 -25.97
CA LEU A 218 42.03 31.53 -24.78
C LEU A 218 40.57 31.08 -24.92
N THR A 219 39.69 31.95 -25.40
CA THR A 219 38.28 31.63 -25.68
C THR A 219 38.17 30.49 -26.68
N ASP A 220 38.83 30.55 -27.82
CA ASP A 220 38.82 29.54 -28.87
C ASP A 220 39.32 28.16 -28.33
N SER A 221 40.33 28.19 -27.47
CA SER A 221 40.91 26.96 -26.88
C SER A 221 39.97 26.34 -25.83
N LEU A 222 39.26 27.16 -25.03
CA LEU A 222 38.27 26.73 -24.10
C LEU A 222 37.03 26.14 -24.80
N GLU A 223 36.54 26.79 -25.87
CA GLU A 223 35.45 26.29 -26.70
C GLU A 223 35.80 24.93 -27.32
N THR A 224 37.04 24.79 -27.84
CA THR A 224 37.53 23.53 -28.38
C THR A 224 37.58 22.43 -27.32
N ALA A 225 38.09 22.72 -26.12
CA ALA A 225 38.15 21.80 -25.02
C ALA A 225 36.75 21.33 -24.58
N ILE A 226 35.79 22.25 -24.44
CA ILE A 226 34.41 22.00 -24.06
C ILE A 226 33.70 21.18 -25.15
N ALA A 227 33.92 21.52 -26.43
CA ALA A 227 33.31 20.74 -27.53
C ALA A 227 33.76 19.27 -27.55
N LEU A 228 34.98 18.98 -27.12
CA LEU A 228 35.51 17.60 -27.03
C LEU A 228 34.97 16.83 -25.84
N THR A 229 34.70 17.48 -24.72
CA THR A 229 34.30 16.85 -23.47
C THR A 229 32.79 16.90 -23.22
N GLY A 230 32.12 17.82 -23.90
CA GLY A 230 30.69 18.13 -23.75
C GLY A 230 30.39 19.16 -22.65
N ASP A 231 31.29 19.38 -21.68
CA ASP A 231 30.94 20.21 -20.53
C ASP A 231 32.08 20.74 -19.65
N VAL A 232 33.24 20.05 -19.59
CA VAL A 232 34.28 20.37 -18.61
C VAL A 232 35.61 20.62 -19.27
N VAL A 233 36.30 21.63 -18.80
CA VAL A 233 37.69 21.96 -19.17
C VAL A 233 38.57 22.05 -17.92
N LEU A 234 39.76 21.50 -17.96
CA LEU A 234 40.76 21.68 -16.91
C LEU A 234 41.81 22.70 -17.35
N VAL A 235 42.15 23.57 -16.46
CA VAL A 235 43.23 24.56 -16.70
C VAL A 235 44.32 24.30 -15.64
N GLU A 236 45.48 23.85 -16.10
CA GLU A 236 46.63 23.57 -15.26
C GLU A 236 47.59 24.76 -15.29
N VAL A 237 47.88 25.32 -14.12
CA VAL A 237 48.99 26.23 -13.97
C VAL A 237 50.29 25.44 -13.95
N ILE A 238 51.19 25.66 -14.89
CA ILE A 238 52.44 24.88 -15.00
C ILE A 238 53.29 25.05 -13.75
N GLY A 239 53.39 23.97 -12.96
CA GLY A 239 54.07 23.97 -11.65
C GLY A 239 53.19 24.39 -10.47
N GLY A 240 51.86 24.52 -10.69
CA GLY A 240 50.85 24.88 -9.69
C GLY A 240 49.63 23.96 -9.69
N GLU A 241 48.48 24.49 -9.34
CA GLU A 241 47.22 23.78 -9.22
C GLU A 241 46.51 23.55 -10.55
N ILE A 242 45.66 22.53 -10.60
CA ILE A 242 44.74 22.29 -11.71
C ILE A 242 43.36 22.80 -11.31
N MET A 243 42.85 23.77 -12.07
CA MET A 243 41.50 24.29 -11.91
C MET A 243 40.54 23.56 -12.85
N SER A 244 39.37 23.19 -12.36
CA SER A 244 38.30 22.59 -13.16
C SER A 244 37.21 23.65 -13.40
N PHE A 245 36.84 23.83 -14.66
CA PHE A 245 35.75 24.69 -15.05
C PHE A 245 34.71 23.88 -15.80
N SER A 246 33.44 24.22 -15.62
CA SER A 246 32.36 23.52 -16.28
C SER A 246 31.27 24.50 -16.73
N GLN A 247 30.75 24.28 -17.92
CA GLN A 247 29.52 24.93 -18.38
C GLN A 247 28.29 24.35 -17.71
N ASN A 248 28.44 23.22 -17.02
CA ASN A 248 27.44 22.68 -16.12
C ASN A 248 27.56 23.27 -14.70
N PHE A 249 26.60 22.95 -13.85
CA PHE A 249 26.62 23.40 -12.46
C PHE A 249 27.80 22.75 -11.71
N ALA A 250 28.82 23.54 -11.36
CA ALA A 250 29.99 23.06 -10.63
C ALA A 250 30.26 23.94 -9.38
N CYS A 251 30.66 23.31 -8.30
CA CYS A 251 31.10 23.99 -7.09
C CYS A 251 32.61 24.27 -7.17
N ASP A 252 33.02 25.52 -7.13
CA ASP A 252 34.42 25.94 -7.20
C ASP A 252 35.23 25.43 -5.99
N ASP A 253 34.64 25.37 -4.80
CA ASP A 253 35.34 25.01 -3.56
C ASP A 253 35.47 23.46 -3.40
N CYS A 254 34.46 22.72 -3.79
CA CYS A 254 34.42 21.26 -3.57
C CYS A 254 34.78 20.44 -4.81
N GLY A 255 34.92 21.05 -5.98
CA GLY A 255 35.21 20.36 -7.25
C GLY A 255 34.11 19.40 -7.73
N ILE A 256 32.89 19.51 -7.19
CA ILE A 256 31.74 18.68 -7.56
C ILE A 256 31.05 19.31 -8.74
N SER A 257 30.82 18.54 -9.80
CA SER A 257 29.98 18.92 -10.94
C SER A 257 28.63 18.23 -10.82
N LEU A 258 27.54 18.98 -10.83
CA LEU A 258 26.17 18.47 -10.83
C LEU A 258 25.73 18.19 -12.27
N GLN A 259 24.88 17.19 -12.42
CA GLN A 259 24.26 16.86 -13.71
C GLN A 259 23.30 17.98 -14.16
N GLU A 260 23.00 18.03 -15.47
CA GLU A 260 21.99 18.95 -15.98
C GLU A 260 20.63 18.71 -15.33
N LEU A 261 19.99 19.78 -14.84
CA LEU A 261 18.69 19.71 -14.18
C LEU A 261 17.59 19.35 -15.18
N THR A 262 17.34 18.07 -15.34
CA THR A 262 16.25 17.53 -16.15
C THR A 262 15.15 16.97 -15.26
N PRO A 263 13.86 16.93 -15.70
CA PRO A 263 12.79 16.32 -14.91
C PRO A 263 13.02 14.85 -14.53
N ARG A 264 13.87 14.13 -15.26
CA ARG A 264 14.24 12.74 -14.97
C ARG A 264 15.10 12.64 -13.72
N LEU A 265 15.93 13.65 -13.45
CA LEU A 265 16.80 13.71 -12.28
C LEU A 265 15.98 13.74 -10.98
N PHE A 266 14.81 14.38 -10.97
CA PHE A 266 13.92 14.48 -9.81
C PHE A 266 12.99 13.28 -9.64
N SER A 267 13.20 12.19 -10.37
CA SER A 267 12.39 10.98 -10.26
C SER A 267 13.07 9.91 -9.42
N PHE A 268 12.46 9.53 -8.31
CA PHE A 268 12.93 8.40 -7.51
C PHE A 268 12.70 7.03 -8.17
N ASN A 269 11.97 6.98 -9.29
CA ASN A 269 11.80 5.79 -10.12
C ASN A 269 12.86 5.67 -11.23
N ASN A 270 13.76 6.67 -11.32
CA ASN A 270 14.81 6.71 -12.34
C ASN A 270 16.18 6.55 -11.66
N PRO A 271 17.08 5.70 -12.16
CA PRO A 271 18.41 5.48 -11.56
C PRO A 271 19.26 6.74 -11.40
N TYR A 272 19.03 7.78 -12.22
CA TYR A 272 19.78 9.05 -12.12
C TYR A 272 19.40 9.88 -10.90
N GLY A 273 18.17 9.81 -10.45
CA GLY A 273 17.68 10.59 -9.32
C GLY A 273 17.47 9.79 -8.05
N ALA A 274 17.30 8.48 -8.17
CA ALA A 274 17.04 7.60 -7.06
C ALA A 274 18.26 7.49 -6.11
N CYS A 275 17.99 7.32 -4.83
CA CYS A 275 19.01 6.93 -3.86
C CYS A 275 19.54 5.53 -4.21
N ASP A 276 20.83 5.39 -4.43
CA ASP A 276 21.52 4.16 -4.81
C ASP A 276 21.51 3.05 -3.74
N ASN A 277 21.26 3.41 -2.47
CA ASN A 277 21.19 2.46 -1.37
C ASN A 277 19.82 1.77 -1.24
N CYS A 278 18.74 2.42 -1.61
CA CYS A 278 17.38 1.88 -1.52
C CYS A 278 16.64 1.85 -2.87
N ASP A 279 17.32 2.12 -3.97
CA ASP A 279 16.77 2.16 -5.32
C ASP A 279 15.46 2.99 -5.41
N GLY A 280 15.40 4.11 -4.66
CA GLY A 280 14.26 5.01 -4.63
C GLY A 280 13.08 4.55 -3.80
N LEU A 281 13.22 3.51 -2.97
CA LEU A 281 12.14 3.03 -2.08
C LEU A 281 12.01 3.87 -0.80
N GLY A 282 13.09 4.51 -0.33
CA GLY A 282 13.12 5.27 0.91
C GLY A 282 13.26 4.41 2.17
N ALA A 283 13.06 3.11 2.05
CA ALA A 283 13.21 2.13 3.11
C ALA A 283 13.95 0.89 2.61
N LEU A 284 14.48 0.11 3.53
CA LEU A 284 15.10 -1.18 3.28
C LEU A 284 14.32 -2.24 4.06
N SER A 285 13.86 -3.27 3.39
CA SER A 285 13.25 -4.43 4.03
C SER A 285 14.34 -5.30 4.63
N LYS A 286 14.46 -5.33 5.94
CA LYS A 286 15.45 -6.10 6.69
C LYS A 286 14.78 -7.04 7.66
N ILE A 287 15.47 -8.14 7.98
CA ILE A 287 15.07 -9.00 9.08
C ILE A 287 15.29 -8.24 10.40
N ASP A 288 14.22 -8.11 11.17
CA ASP A 288 14.22 -7.37 12.45
C ASP A 288 14.65 -8.32 13.58
N PRO A 289 15.75 -7.99 14.30
CA PRO A 289 16.20 -8.79 15.43
C PRO A 289 15.13 -9.00 16.50
N ASP A 290 14.32 -7.97 16.78
CA ASP A 290 13.30 -8.03 17.83
C ASP A 290 12.12 -8.94 17.44
N LEU A 291 11.90 -9.16 16.15
CA LEU A 291 10.91 -10.13 15.66
C LEU A 291 11.47 -11.56 15.65
N VAL A 292 12.79 -11.73 15.54
CA VAL A 292 13.48 -13.02 15.61
C VAL A 292 13.57 -13.52 17.06
N ILE A 293 13.79 -12.63 18.02
CA ILE A 293 13.81 -12.93 19.45
C ILE A 293 12.37 -12.89 19.98
N ALA A 294 11.82 -14.07 20.29
CA ALA A 294 10.43 -14.18 20.75
C ALA A 294 10.20 -13.65 22.17
N ASP A 295 11.12 -13.96 23.04
CA ASP A 295 11.10 -13.52 24.44
C ASP A 295 12.54 -13.50 24.97
N GLU A 296 13.03 -12.32 25.27
CA GLU A 296 14.40 -12.12 25.79
C GLU A 296 14.61 -12.67 27.22
N ASN A 297 13.53 -12.92 27.96
CA ASN A 297 13.58 -13.52 29.29
C ASN A 297 13.77 -15.04 29.24
N LEU A 298 13.55 -15.66 28.10
CA LEU A 298 13.81 -17.09 27.88
C LEU A 298 15.26 -17.30 27.45
N SER A 299 15.77 -18.50 27.74
CA SER A 299 17.05 -18.92 27.19
C SER A 299 16.90 -19.42 25.75
N ILE A 300 18.01 -19.56 25.02
CA ILE A 300 18.03 -20.06 23.64
C ILE A 300 17.36 -21.43 23.55
N ILE A 301 17.65 -22.32 24.48
CA ILE A 301 17.05 -23.68 24.55
C ILE A 301 15.57 -23.63 24.89
N ASN A 302 15.15 -22.68 25.72
CA ASN A 302 13.74 -22.54 26.12
C ASN A 302 12.89 -21.70 25.14
N GLY A 303 13.44 -21.35 23.97
CA GLY A 303 12.69 -20.72 22.88
C GLY A 303 12.81 -19.21 22.78
N ALA A 304 13.87 -18.60 23.28
CA ALA A 304 14.16 -17.19 23.04
C ALA A 304 14.17 -16.87 21.54
N ILE A 305 14.72 -17.76 20.72
CA ILE A 305 14.76 -17.62 19.25
C ILE A 305 13.64 -18.48 18.63
N SER A 306 12.74 -17.85 17.91
CA SER A 306 11.60 -18.55 17.31
C SER A 306 11.60 -18.56 15.79
N ALA A 307 12.69 -18.08 15.19
CA ALA A 307 12.84 -18.03 13.76
C ALA A 307 12.74 -19.42 13.10
N THR A 308 12.12 -19.47 11.94
CA THR A 308 11.94 -20.70 11.16
C THR A 308 13.27 -21.36 10.84
N GLY A 309 13.39 -22.62 11.25
CA GLY A 309 14.63 -23.40 11.19
C GLY A 309 15.50 -23.32 12.45
N TRP A 310 15.23 -22.36 13.36
CA TRP A 310 15.98 -22.13 14.59
C TRP A 310 15.17 -22.35 15.87
N ALA A 311 13.84 -22.41 15.76
CA ALA A 311 12.91 -22.57 16.90
C ALA A 311 13.03 -23.91 17.64
N ASN A 312 13.70 -24.92 17.05
CA ASN A 312 13.82 -26.27 17.60
C ASN A 312 15.10 -26.46 18.42
N ALA A 313 15.64 -25.41 18.98
CA ALA A 313 16.88 -25.46 19.77
C ALA A 313 16.80 -26.35 21.04
N ASN A 314 15.59 -26.72 21.48
CA ASN A 314 15.34 -27.66 22.59
C ASN A 314 15.47 -29.15 22.20
N LYS A 315 15.53 -29.46 20.89
CA LYS A 315 15.65 -30.83 20.40
C LYS A 315 17.10 -31.16 20.11
N LYS A 316 17.68 -32.14 20.81
CA LYS A 316 19.09 -32.56 20.69
C LYS A 316 19.50 -32.99 19.27
N ASP A 317 18.57 -33.49 18.48
CA ASP A 317 18.77 -33.91 17.08
C ASP A 317 18.61 -32.79 16.06
N SER A 318 18.30 -31.56 16.49
CA SER A 318 18.12 -30.41 15.62
C SER A 318 19.44 -29.71 15.26
N MET A 319 19.50 -29.13 14.05
CA MET A 319 20.62 -28.28 13.62
C MET A 319 20.81 -27.08 14.54
N ALA A 320 19.71 -26.47 14.99
CA ALA A 320 19.74 -25.32 15.88
C ALA A 320 20.44 -25.64 17.22
N TYR A 321 20.08 -26.79 17.82
CA TYR A 321 20.73 -27.27 19.06
C TYR A 321 22.24 -27.44 18.86
N MET A 322 22.65 -28.11 17.79
CA MET A 322 24.04 -28.37 17.46
C MET A 322 24.83 -27.04 17.32
N TYR A 323 24.29 -26.08 16.57
CA TYR A 323 24.97 -24.79 16.37
C TYR A 323 25.09 -24.00 17.68
N PHE A 324 24.00 -23.86 18.43
CA PHE A 324 24.05 -23.08 19.68
C PHE A 324 24.89 -23.71 20.78
N THR A 325 24.90 -25.05 20.89
CA THR A 325 25.82 -25.73 21.86
C THR A 325 27.29 -25.61 21.44
N ALA A 326 27.59 -25.72 20.14
CA ALA A 326 28.95 -25.51 19.64
C ALA A 326 29.47 -24.08 19.88
N LEU A 327 28.58 -23.07 19.68
CA LEU A 327 28.90 -21.69 19.99
C LEU A 327 29.15 -21.49 21.51
N ALA A 328 28.31 -22.08 22.34
CA ALA A 328 28.43 -22.02 23.78
C ALA A 328 29.76 -22.62 24.28
N ASP A 329 30.13 -23.79 23.75
CA ASP A 329 31.38 -24.45 24.06
C ASP A 329 32.60 -23.62 23.61
N TYR A 330 32.52 -22.97 22.43
CA TYR A 330 33.63 -22.22 21.87
C TYR A 330 33.84 -20.85 22.54
N TYR A 331 32.74 -20.13 22.80
CA TYR A 331 32.78 -18.77 23.36
C TYR A 331 32.58 -18.73 24.89
N GLY A 332 32.31 -19.87 25.54
CA GLY A 332 32.24 -20.00 27.00
C GLY A 332 30.99 -19.38 27.63
N PHE A 333 29.83 -19.56 27.04
CA PHE A 333 28.55 -19.12 27.62
C PHE A 333 27.60 -20.32 27.85
N ASP A 334 26.60 -20.14 28.72
CA ASP A 334 25.57 -21.18 28.94
C ASP A 334 24.32 -20.90 28.10
N VAL A 335 23.90 -21.89 27.28
CA VAL A 335 22.69 -21.85 26.44
C VAL A 335 21.40 -21.77 27.27
N ASN A 336 21.44 -22.01 28.58
CA ASN A 336 20.31 -21.86 29.49
C ASN A 336 20.22 -20.45 30.12
N THR A 337 21.16 -19.58 29.87
CA THR A 337 21.10 -18.17 30.31
C THR A 337 20.00 -17.43 29.54
N PRO A 338 19.11 -16.64 30.19
CA PRO A 338 18.18 -15.77 29.49
C PRO A 338 18.88 -14.92 28.45
N TYR A 339 18.26 -14.77 27.26
CA TYR A 339 18.89 -14.09 26.14
C TYR A 339 19.33 -12.65 26.46
N LYS A 340 18.52 -11.91 27.25
CA LYS A 340 18.84 -10.54 27.71
C LYS A 340 20.09 -10.45 28.57
N ASP A 341 20.42 -11.54 29.30
CA ASP A 341 21.56 -11.59 30.25
C ASP A 341 22.85 -12.08 29.58
N LEU A 342 22.79 -12.49 28.30
CA LEU A 342 23.96 -12.82 27.50
C LEU A 342 24.75 -11.55 27.15
N PRO A 343 26.11 -11.61 27.11
CA PRO A 343 26.93 -10.52 26.63
C PRO A 343 26.52 -10.07 25.22
N LYS A 344 26.55 -8.77 24.94
CA LYS A 344 26.16 -8.22 23.63
C LYS A 344 26.94 -8.81 22.46
N ASP A 345 28.20 -9.12 22.65
CA ASP A 345 29.02 -9.75 21.62
C ASP A 345 28.51 -11.14 21.27
N ILE A 346 28.08 -11.91 22.28
CA ILE A 346 27.45 -13.22 22.06
C ILE A 346 26.11 -13.10 21.37
N GLN A 347 25.26 -12.11 21.77
CA GLN A 347 24.01 -11.82 21.09
C GLN A 347 24.25 -11.50 19.61
N ASN A 348 25.26 -10.68 19.29
CA ASN A 348 25.64 -10.34 17.92
C ASN A 348 26.12 -11.55 17.12
N ILE A 349 26.94 -12.41 17.72
CA ILE A 349 27.40 -13.65 17.09
C ILE A 349 26.22 -14.57 16.77
N ILE A 350 25.27 -14.72 17.67
CA ILE A 350 24.06 -15.53 17.46
C ILE A 350 23.25 -14.97 16.30
N LEU A 351 23.07 -13.65 16.21
CA LEU A 351 22.26 -13.01 15.19
C LEU A 351 22.95 -12.93 13.83
N TYR A 352 24.23 -12.51 13.79
CA TYR A 352 24.93 -12.14 12.56
C TYR A 352 26.07 -13.08 12.17
N GLY A 353 26.45 -14.02 13.06
CA GLY A 353 27.45 -15.05 12.77
C GLY A 353 28.86 -14.75 13.27
N THR A 354 29.78 -15.70 12.97
CA THR A 354 31.16 -15.68 13.43
C THR A 354 32.16 -15.12 12.41
N GLY A 355 31.65 -14.54 11.30
CA GLY A 355 32.50 -14.14 10.17
C GLY A 355 33.26 -15.33 9.61
N ASP A 356 34.59 -15.19 9.47
CA ASP A 356 35.47 -16.25 8.96
C ASP A 356 35.95 -17.27 10.04
N THR A 357 35.49 -17.09 11.30
CA THR A 357 35.92 -17.96 12.40
C THR A 357 35.23 -19.31 12.34
N ASN A 358 35.98 -20.37 12.15
CA ASN A 358 35.48 -21.75 12.13
C ASN A 358 35.21 -22.27 13.55
N ILE A 359 33.98 -22.75 13.77
CA ILE A 359 33.56 -23.36 15.04
C ILE A 359 33.57 -24.87 14.89
N PRO A 360 34.17 -25.64 15.79
CA PRO A 360 34.13 -27.09 15.80
C PRO A 360 32.70 -27.53 16.22
N MET A 361 32.05 -28.35 15.41
CA MET A 361 30.68 -28.83 15.62
C MET A 361 30.67 -30.33 15.68
N ASN A 362 29.95 -30.87 16.68
CA ASN A 362 29.65 -32.28 16.81
C ASN A 362 28.19 -32.53 16.46
N TYR A 363 27.91 -33.47 15.57
CA TYR A 363 26.55 -33.85 15.30
C TYR A 363 26.28 -35.32 15.66
N GLU A 364 25.15 -35.55 16.33
CA GLU A 364 24.60 -36.88 16.59
C GLU A 364 23.25 -36.96 15.94
N ARG A 365 23.08 -37.85 14.99
CA ARG A 365 21.79 -38.12 14.33
C ARG A 365 21.51 -39.62 14.39
N SER A 366 20.24 -40.01 14.19
CA SER A 366 19.79 -41.40 14.18
C SER A 366 20.54 -42.31 13.20
N TYR A 367 21.28 -41.74 12.22
CA TYR A 367 22.05 -42.46 11.20
C TYR A 367 23.55 -42.19 11.20
N GLY A 368 24.10 -41.55 12.24
CA GLY A 368 25.55 -41.33 12.37
C GLY A 368 25.93 -40.12 13.19
N SER A 369 27.13 -40.14 13.71
CA SER A 369 27.76 -39.03 14.41
C SER A 369 29.06 -38.61 13.69
N GLY A 370 29.41 -37.37 13.73
CA GLY A 370 30.63 -36.85 13.12
C GLY A 370 31.03 -35.49 13.65
N LYS A 371 32.26 -35.07 13.29
CA LYS A 371 32.80 -33.76 13.63
C LYS A 371 33.11 -33.00 12.35
N TYR A 372 32.75 -31.74 12.27
CA TYR A 372 33.20 -30.84 11.22
C TYR A 372 33.43 -29.45 11.79
N SER A 373 34.17 -28.61 11.07
CA SER A 373 34.43 -27.24 11.48
C SER A 373 34.04 -26.29 10.36
N ALA A 374 33.19 -25.33 10.68
CA ALA A 374 32.71 -24.34 9.72
C ALA A 374 32.35 -23.03 10.43
N PRO A 375 32.32 -21.88 9.74
CA PRO A 375 31.81 -20.65 10.32
C PRO A 375 30.30 -20.77 10.55
N PHE A 376 29.84 -20.14 11.62
CA PHE A 376 28.42 -19.99 11.88
C PHE A 376 27.89 -18.75 11.15
N GLU A 377 26.92 -18.92 10.30
CA GLU A 377 26.38 -17.84 9.45
C GLU A 377 25.60 -16.77 10.23
N GLY A 378 25.01 -17.12 11.38
CA GLY A 378 24.09 -16.26 12.12
C GLY A 378 22.62 -16.47 11.71
N VAL A 379 21.71 -16.24 12.67
CA VAL A 379 20.28 -16.48 12.45
C VAL A 379 19.70 -15.50 11.42
N ILE A 380 19.99 -14.21 11.56
CA ILE A 380 19.51 -13.16 10.66
C ILE A 380 20.09 -13.32 9.26
N THR A 381 21.41 -13.46 9.16
CA THR A 381 22.11 -13.65 7.89
C THR A 381 21.59 -14.87 7.12
N ASN A 382 21.31 -15.97 7.84
CA ASN A 382 20.69 -17.16 7.26
C ASN A 382 19.27 -16.88 6.72
N LEU A 383 18.44 -16.16 7.49
CA LEU A 383 17.10 -15.79 7.06
C LEU A 383 17.14 -14.86 5.84
N GLU A 384 18.01 -13.85 5.83
CA GLU A 384 18.19 -12.92 4.68
C GLU A 384 18.62 -13.66 3.42
N ARG A 385 19.63 -14.55 3.54
CA ARG A 385 20.07 -15.38 2.42
C ARG A 385 18.92 -16.25 1.90
N ARG A 386 18.16 -16.89 2.78
CA ARG A 386 17.01 -17.72 2.40
C ARG A 386 15.88 -16.92 1.79
N TYR A 387 15.62 -15.71 2.27
CA TYR A 387 14.62 -14.80 1.72
C TYR A 387 14.97 -14.37 0.30
N ASN A 388 16.25 -14.03 0.05
CA ASN A 388 16.73 -13.58 -1.25
C ASN A 388 16.94 -14.71 -2.27
N ALA A 389 17.34 -15.92 -1.80
CA ALA A 389 17.67 -17.04 -2.69
C ALA A 389 16.47 -17.93 -3.06
N ASN A 390 15.35 -17.85 -2.34
CA ASN A 390 14.22 -18.76 -2.56
C ASN A 390 13.23 -18.26 -3.59
N THR A 391 12.90 -19.15 -4.53
CA THR A 391 11.83 -19.00 -5.52
C THR A 391 10.46 -19.53 -5.04
N TYR A 392 10.40 -20.17 -3.87
CA TYR A 392 9.17 -20.75 -3.34
C TYR A 392 8.43 -19.76 -2.44
N ASP A 393 7.25 -19.36 -2.83
CA ASP A 393 6.41 -18.38 -2.11
C ASP A 393 6.14 -18.75 -0.64
N TYR A 394 6.00 -20.05 -0.31
CA TYR A 394 5.73 -20.46 1.07
C TYR A 394 6.91 -20.16 2.01
N VAL A 395 8.16 -20.25 1.54
CA VAL A 395 9.36 -19.93 2.34
C VAL A 395 9.48 -18.43 2.52
N LYS A 396 9.24 -17.66 1.45
CA LYS A 396 9.19 -16.19 1.53
C LYS A 396 8.13 -15.72 2.53
N ASN A 397 6.90 -16.18 2.39
CA ASN A 397 5.79 -15.82 3.29
C ASN A 397 6.05 -16.19 4.75
N ASP A 398 6.81 -17.26 5.01
CA ASP A 398 7.18 -17.67 6.36
C ASP A 398 8.26 -16.76 6.95
N ILE A 399 9.18 -16.26 6.12
CA ILE A 399 10.24 -15.32 6.56
C ILE A 399 9.72 -13.88 6.62
N GLU A 400 8.77 -13.49 5.77
CA GLU A 400 8.18 -12.14 5.74
C GLU A 400 7.65 -11.66 7.10
N ARG A 401 7.25 -12.58 7.97
CA ARG A 401 6.81 -12.26 9.34
C ARG A 401 7.92 -11.66 10.23
N TYR A 402 9.18 -11.83 9.83
CA TYR A 402 10.35 -11.29 10.54
C TYR A 402 10.94 -10.06 9.81
N VAL A 403 10.38 -9.69 8.66
CA VAL A 403 10.83 -8.54 7.87
C VAL A 403 10.14 -7.28 8.37
N ASN A 404 10.92 -6.25 8.56
CA ASN A 404 10.43 -4.90 8.87
C ASN A 404 11.08 -3.89 7.92
N ASP A 405 10.34 -2.86 7.55
CA ASP A 405 10.84 -1.78 6.71
C ASP A 405 11.54 -0.75 7.59
N VAL A 406 12.86 -0.66 7.44
CA VAL A 406 13.69 0.31 8.14
C VAL A 406 13.98 1.48 7.21
N THR A 407 13.81 2.70 7.70
CA THR A 407 14.14 3.92 6.93
C THR A 407 15.56 3.82 6.37
N CYS A 408 15.75 4.12 5.10
CA CYS A 408 17.06 4.06 4.45
C CYS A 408 18.06 4.98 5.17
N PRO A 409 19.21 4.46 5.66
CA PRO A 409 20.17 5.25 6.43
C PRO A 409 20.90 6.31 5.59
N LYS A 410 20.88 6.20 4.25
CA LYS A 410 21.52 7.16 3.35
C LYS A 410 20.61 8.33 3.02
N CYS A 411 19.40 8.08 2.52
CA CYS A 411 18.49 9.14 2.12
C CYS A 411 17.47 9.54 3.20
N HIS A 412 17.48 8.89 4.35
CA HIS A 412 16.56 9.17 5.47
C HIS A 412 15.07 9.23 5.06
N GLY A 413 14.68 8.37 4.11
CA GLY A 413 13.33 8.30 3.59
C GLY A 413 13.07 9.19 2.36
N ALA A 414 14.01 10.05 1.96
CA ALA A 414 13.82 11.00 0.85
C ALA A 414 13.71 10.34 -0.53
N ARG A 415 14.12 9.07 -0.68
CA ARG A 415 14.09 8.29 -1.93
C ARG A 415 15.02 8.79 -3.04
N LEU A 416 15.53 10.00 -2.93
CA LEU A 416 16.37 10.71 -3.90
C LEU A 416 17.82 10.75 -3.43
N ASN A 417 18.74 10.99 -4.35
CA ASN A 417 20.15 11.18 -4.06
C ASN A 417 20.46 12.61 -3.58
N ASP A 418 21.65 12.81 -3.03
CA ASP A 418 22.05 14.08 -2.42
C ASP A 418 22.14 15.24 -3.43
N GLU A 419 22.46 14.96 -4.69
CA GLU A 419 22.52 15.97 -5.76
C GLU A 419 21.14 16.58 -6.04
N VAL A 420 20.12 15.74 -6.07
CA VAL A 420 18.71 16.17 -6.27
C VAL A 420 18.19 16.93 -5.05
N LEU A 421 18.51 16.45 -3.86
CA LEU A 421 18.09 17.09 -2.61
C LEU A 421 18.77 18.46 -2.38
N ALA A 422 19.89 18.69 -3.05
CA ALA A 422 20.58 19.98 -3.02
C ALA A 422 19.96 21.05 -3.94
N VAL A 423 18.90 20.73 -4.69
CA VAL A 423 18.17 21.70 -5.53
C VAL A 423 16.97 22.23 -4.77
N THR A 424 16.85 23.54 -4.62
CA THR A 424 15.79 24.19 -3.84
C THR A 424 15.01 25.25 -4.62
N ILE A 425 13.77 25.50 -4.21
CA ILE A 425 12.97 26.66 -4.58
C ILE A 425 12.61 27.38 -3.29
N ASN A 426 12.96 28.67 -3.17
CA ASN A 426 12.83 29.43 -1.91
C ASN A 426 13.37 28.65 -0.68
N GLY A 427 14.51 27.96 -0.85
CA GLY A 427 15.18 27.23 0.23
C GLY A 427 14.58 25.87 0.57
N VAL A 428 13.54 25.42 -0.12
CA VAL A 428 12.86 24.13 0.12
C VAL A 428 13.16 23.18 -1.03
N ASN A 429 13.65 21.97 -0.73
CA ASN A 429 13.86 20.94 -1.75
C ASN A 429 12.57 20.14 -2.04
N ILE A 430 12.57 19.34 -3.11
CA ILE A 430 11.38 18.61 -3.56
C ILE A 430 10.86 17.61 -2.51
N TYR A 431 11.74 16.98 -1.71
CA TYR A 431 11.33 16.06 -0.66
C TYR A 431 10.72 16.82 0.52
N GLU A 432 11.35 17.87 1.00
CA GLU A 432 10.81 18.72 2.06
C GLU A 432 9.43 19.26 1.68
N PHE A 433 9.26 19.72 0.44
CA PHE A 433 7.96 20.14 -0.07
C PHE A 433 6.94 18.99 0.04
N THR A 434 7.24 17.82 -0.50
CA THR A 434 6.29 16.68 -0.53
C THR A 434 5.99 16.08 0.84
N THR A 435 6.79 16.37 1.87
CA THR A 435 6.54 15.95 3.26
C THR A 435 5.65 16.91 4.05
N MET A 436 5.41 18.09 3.54
CA MET A 436 4.45 19.03 4.12
C MET A 436 3.04 18.46 4.01
N SER A 437 2.09 18.95 4.83
CA SER A 437 0.68 18.70 4.59
C SER A 437 0.20 19.47 3.35
N ILE A 438 -0.81 18.94 2.64
CA ILE A 438 -1.37 19.56 1.44
C ILE A 438 -1.75 21.03 1.68
N GLN A 439 -2.27 21.36 2.87
CA GLN A 439 -2.54 22.76 3.24
C GLN A 439 -1.26 23.60 3.25
N LYS A 440 -0.18 23.12 3.87
CA LYS A 440 1.10 23.83 3.91
C LYS A 440 1.76 23.92 2.53
N GLU A 441 1.61 22.90 1.71
CA GLU A 441 2.08 22.91 0.31
C GLU A 441 1.37 24.02 -0.49
N MET A 442 0.04 24.17 -0.32
CA MET A 442 -0.74 25.24 -0.94
C MET A 442 -0.29 26.61 -0.44
N ASP A 443 -0.09 26.78 0.87
CA ASP A 443 0.37 28.02 1.48
C ASP A 443 1.77 28.38 0.96
N PHE A 444 2.68 27.43 0.86
CA PHE A 444 4.02 27.61 0.30
C PHE A 444 3.96 28.06 -1.16
N VAL A 445 3.18 27.36 -2.00
CA VAL A 445 3.06 27.72 -3.43
C VAL A 445 2.44 29.12 -3.62
N ASN A 446 1.55 29.56 -2.71
CA ASN A 446 0.98 30.89 -2.74
C ASN A 446 1.95 31.98 -2.24
N SER A 447 2.91 31.63 -1.37
CA SER A 447 3.91 32.55 -0.81
C SER A 447 5.19 32.65 -1.64
N LEU A 448 5.30 31.94 -2.78
CA LEU A 448 6.51 31.96 -3.61
C LEU A 448 6.82 33.35 -4.16
N GLU A 449 7.98 33.86 -3.82
CA GLU A 449 8.54 35.07 -4.40
C GLU A 449 9.42 34.68 -5.62
N LEU A 450 8.89 34.93 -6.81
CA LEU A 450 9.56 34.59 -8.06
C LEU A 450 9.96 35.84 -8.82
N THR A 451 11.10 35.79 -9.47
CA THR A 451 11.53 36.82 -10.44
C THR A 451 10.63 36.81 -11.68
N ASP A 452 10.61 37.85 -12.47
CA ASP A 452 9.78 37.92 -13.68
C ASP A 452 10.10 36.81 -14.68
N ARG A 453 11.35 36.37 -14.76
CA ARG A 453 11.78 35.24 -15.58
C ARG A 453 11.22 33.92 -15.05
N GLU A 454 11.31 33.66 -13.75
CA GLU A 454 10.80 32.46 -13.11
C GLU A 454 9.26 32.39 -13.17
N LYS A 455 8.56 33.53 -13.03
CA LYS A 455 7.13 33.63 -13.26
C LYS A 455 6.75 33.19 -14.66
N MET A 456 7.43 33.74 -15.68
CA MET A 456 7.17 33.42 -17.09
C MET A 456 7.35 31.91 -17.37
N ILE A 457 8.33 31.26 -16.74
CA ILE A 457 8.62 29.83 -16.93
C ILE A 457 7.66 28.97 -16.09
N GLY A 458 7.39 29.35 -14.83
CA GLY A 458 6.71 28.54 -13.85
C GLY A 458 5.19 28.70 -13.78
N GLU A 459 4.62 29.78 -14.32
CA GLU A 459 3.22 30.16 -14.13
C GLU A 459 2.22 29.04 -14.49
N GLN A 460 2.38 28.42 -15.65
CA GLN A 460 1.49 27.33 -16.09
C GLN A 460 1.64 26.10 -15.21
N ILE A 461 2.86 25.76 -14.80
CA ILE A 461 3.15 24.62 -13.93
C ILE A 461 2.54 24.85 -12.54
N LEU A 462 2.73 26.05 -11.99
CA LEU A 462 2.18 26.43 -10.68
C LEU A 462 0.65 26.46 -10.69
N LYS A 463 0.03 26.90 -11.80
CA LYS A 463 -1.42 26.88 -11.98
C LYS A 463 -1.96 25.45 -11.87
N GLU A 464 -1.32 24.48 -12.54
CA GLU A 464 -1.69 23.07 -12.49
C GLU A 464 -1.48 22.47 -11.08
N ILE A 465 -0.36 22.77 -10.42
CA ILE A 465 -0.09 22.32 -9.05
C ILE A 465 -1.17 22.87 -8.10
N LYS A 466 -1.45 24.19 -8.16
CA LYS A 466 -2.47 24.84 -7.32
C LYS A 466 -3.86 24.24 -7.53
N ALA A 467 -4.24 23.99 -8.77
CA ALA A 467 -5.53 23.38 -9.08
C ALA A 467 -5.66 22.00 -8.45
N ARG A 468 -4.66 21.13 -8.61
CA ARG A 468 -4.67 19.77 -8.05
C ARG A 468 -4.61 19.75 -6.52
N LEU A 469 -3.79 20.61 -5.91
CA LEU A 469 -3.75 20.75 -4.44
C LEU A 469 -5.11 21.23 -3.91
N LYS A 470 -5.76 22.19 -4.61
CA LYS A 470 -7.09 22.67 -4.24
C LYS A 470 -8.13 21.53 -4.26
N PHE A 471 -8.12 20.68 -5.29
CA PHE A 471 -9.05 19.55 -5.33
C PHE A 471 -8.86 18.58 -4.16
N LEU A 472 -7.60 18.35 -3.72
CA LEU A 472 -7.32 17.53 -2.55
C LEU A 472 -7.84 18.19 -1.25
N LEU A 473 -7.74 19.51 -1.15
CA LEU A 473 -8.31 20.28 -0.03
C LEU A 473 -9.84 20.23 -0.03
N ASP A 474 -10.45 20.35 -1.19
CA ASP A 474 -11.93 20.35 -1.35
C ASP A 474 -12.54 19.00 -0.97
N VAL A 475 -11.82 17.89 -1.13
CA VAL A 475 -12.26 16.55 -0.67
C VAL A 475 -11.83 16.21 0.76
N GLY A 476 -11.34 17.20 1.55
CA GLY A 476 -11.00 17.03 2.96
C GLY A 476 -9.72 16.23 3.24
N LEU A 477 -8.72 16.29 2.34
CA LEU A 477 -7.42 15.62 2.49
C LEU A 477 -6.28 16.57 2.87
N ASP A 478 -6.60 17.66 3.55
CA ASP A 478 -5.68 18.75 3.94
C ASP A 478 -4.50 18.29 4.81
N TYR A 479 -4.69 17.22 5.58
CA TYR A 479 -3.70 16.63 6.50
C TYR A 479 -2.71 15.66 5.85
N LEU A 480 -3.00 15.15 4.65
CA LEU A 480 -2.09 14.24 3.94
C LEU A 480 -0.83 14.96 3.46
N SER A 481 0.21 14.17 3.16
CA SER A 481 1.41 14.64 2.47
C SER A 481 1.57 13.92 1.12
N LEU A 482 2.14 14.60 0.13
CA LEU A 482 2.38 14.01 -1.19
C LEU A 482 3.38 12.85 -1.17
N SER A 483 4.31 12.84 -0.21
CA SER A 483 5.30 11.76 -0.02
C SER A 483 4.69 10.46 0.54
N ARG A 484 3.48 10.51 1.12
CA ARG A 484 2.85 9.34 1.74
C ARG A 484 2.63 8.23 0.73
N SER A 485 3.05 7.00 1.10
CA SER A 485 2.88 5.82 0.26
C SER A 485 1.40 5.51 0.02
N ALA A 486 1.02 5.25 -1.22
CA ALA A 486 -0.35 4.88 -1.59
C ALA A 486 -0.84 3.60 -0.89
N GLY A 487 0.07 2.68 -0.57
CA GLY A 487 -0.26 1.45 0.15
C GLY A 487 -0.65 1.63 1.63
N THR A 488 -0.38 2.81 2.20
CA THR A 488 -0.73 3.14 3.61
C THR A 488 -2.04 3.93 3.74
N LEU A 489 -2.68 4.24 2.62
CA LEU A 489 -3.95 4.97 2.60
C LEU A 489 -5.10 4.06 3.02
N SER A 490 -6.06 4.61 3.75
CA SER A 490 -7.35 3.96 3.95
C SER A 490 -8.14 3.88 2.64
N GLY A 491 -9.13 3.00 2.57
CA GLY A 491 -10.00 2.88 1.38
C GLY A 491 -10.64 4.21 1.00
N GLY A 492 -11.18 4.95 1.98
CA GLY A 492 -11.79 6.25 1.76
C GLY A 492 -10.79 7.34 1.33
N GLU A 493 -9.57 7.37 1.90
CA GLU A 493 -8.51 8.30 1.45
C GLU A 493 -8.15 8.06 -0.03
N ALA A 494 -7.95 6.81 -0.41
CA ALA A 494 -7.61 6.45 -1.78
C ALA A 494 -8.73 6.78 -2.77
N GLN A 495 -9.98 6.57 -2.38
CA GLN A 495 -11.15 6.91 -3.19
C GLN A 495 -11.28 8.43 -3.39
N ARG A 496 -11.10 9.23 -2.33
CA ARG A 496 -11.12 10.70 -2.42
C ARG A 496 -9.99 11.27 -3.27
N ILE A 497 -8.79 10.67 -3.22
CA ILE A 497 -7.70 11.03 -4.13
C ILE A 497 -8.11 10.81 -5.59
N ARG A 498 -8.74 9.67 -5.90
CA ARG A 498 -9.25 9.43 -7.26
C ARG A 498 -10.34 10.42 -7.66
N LEU A 499 -11.28 10.70 -6.74
CA LEU A 499 -12.32 11.69 -6.97
C LEU A 499 -11.71 13.06 -7.29
N ALA A 500 -10.74 13.52 -6.47
CA ALA A 500 -10.02 14.78 -6.71
C ALA A 500 -9.32 14.80 -8.07
N THR A 501 -8.69 13.70 -8.48
CA THR A 501 -8.03 13.57 -9.79
C THR A 501 -9.04 13.64 -10.94
N GLN A 502 -10.21 13.01 -10.80
CA GLN A 502 -11.26 13.05 -11.82
C GLN A 502 -11.91 14.45 -11.95
N ILE A 503 -12.15 15.13 -10.85
CA ILE A 503 -12.62 16.53 -10.86
C ILE A 503 -11.63 17.41 -11.60
N GLY A 504 -10.34 17.21 -11.34
CA GLY A 504 -9.26 17.93 -12.01
C GLY A 504 -9.21 17.75 -13.52
N SER A 505 -9.80 16.67 -14.05
CA SER A 505 -9.89 16.45 -15.50
C SER A 505 -10.88 17.39 -16.22
N GLY A 506 -11.81 18.03 -15.48
CA GLY A 506 -12.80 18.97 -16.02
C GLY A 506 -13.75 18.36 -17.06
N LEU A 507 -13.96 17.04 -17.02
CA LEU A 507 -14.84 16.35 -17.98
C LEU A 507 -16.29 16.77 -17.77
N MET A 508 -17.00 16.97 -18.87
CA MET A 508 -18.41 17.36 -18.92
C MET A 508 -19.24 16.33 -19.69
N GLY A 509 -20.53 16.19 -19.31
CA GLY A 509 -21.43 15.25 -19.95
C GLY A 509 -21.14 13.78 -19.66
N VAL A 510 -20.44 13.50 -18.58
CA VAL A 510 -20.01 12.17 -18.12
C VAL A 510 -20.97 11.64 -17.04
N LEU A 511 -21.10 10.33 -16.94
CA LEU A 511 -21.78 9.64 -15.86
C LEU A 511 -20.75 9.17 -14.83
N TYR A 512 -20.72 9.81 -13.66
CA TYR A 512 -19.89 9.37 -12.53
C TYR A 512 -20.69 8.42 -11.65
N ILE A 513 -20.07 7.29 -11.26
CA ILE A 513 -20.67 6.31 -10.35
C ILE A 513 -19.69 6.11 -9.21
N LEU A 514 -20.11 6.44 -7.98
CA LEU A 514 -19.30 6.40 -6.77
C LEU A 514 -19.86 5.37 -5.79
N ASP A 515 -18.96 4.60 -5.14
CA ASP A 515 -19.30 3.62 -4.13
C ASP A 515 -18.96 4.16 -2.74
N GLU A 516 -19.99 4.54 -1.99
CA GLU A 516 -19.89 4.99 -0.58
C GLU A 516 -18.77 6.02 -0.32
N PRO A 517 -18.73 7.16 -1.01
CA PRO A 517 -17.61 8.10 -0.89
C PRO A 517 -17.50 8.81 0.47
N SER A 518 -18.55 8.77 1.30
CA SER A 518 -18.57 9.32 2.66
C SER A 518 -17.82 8.46 3.69
N ILE A 519 -17.38 7.26 3.31
CA ILE A 519 -16.73 6.29 4.19
C ILE A 519 -15.55 6.89 4.97
N GLY A 520 -15.57 6.69 6.30
CA GLY A 520 -14.52 7.12 7.23
C GLY A 520 -14.39 8.65 7.33
N LEU A 521 -15.40 9.40 6.87
CA LEU A 521 -15.44 10.85 7.02
C LEU A 521 -16.07 11.26 8.35
N HIS A 522 -15.49 12.28 8.95
CA HIS A 522 -16.17 13.04 10.00
C HIS A 522 -17.24 13.93 9.35
N GLN A 523 -18.32 14.21 10.08
CA GLN A 523 -19.44 15.08 9.62
C GLN A 523 -18.97 16.35 8.91
N ARG A 524 -18.01 17.07 9.50
CA ARG A 524 -17.43 18.29 8.92
C ARG A 524 -16.82 18.09 7.53
N ASP A 525 -16.19 16.92 7.31
CA ASP A 525 -15.52 16.62 6.04
C ASP A 525 -16.53 16.10 5.00
N ASN A 526 -17.68 15.54 5.47
CA ASN A 526 -18.79 15.11 4.63
C ASN A 526 -19.45 16.28 3.91
N ASP A 527 -19.62 17.42 4.57
CA ASP A 527 -20.17 18.64 3.96
C ASP A 527 -19.36 19.06 2.74
N ARG A 528 -18.02 19.04 2.83
CA ARG A 528 -17.11 19.35 1.70
C ARG A 528 -17.26 18.36 0.56
N LEU A 529 -17.38 17.07 0.89
CA LEU A 529 -17.62 16.03 -0.13
C LEU A 529 -18.94 16.30 -0.87
N ILE A 530 -20.02 16.59 -0.16
CA ILE A 530 -21.32 16.91 -0.75
C ILE A 530 -21.23 18.13 -1.69
N GLU A 531 -20.53 19.19 -1.25
CA GLU A 531 -20.29 20.36 -2.13
C GLU A 531 -19.52 19.98 -3.39
N THR A 532 -18.51 19.11 -3.25
CA THR A 532 -17.74 18.59 -4.37
C THR A 532 -18.59 17.80 -5.36
N LEU A 533 -19.49 16.94 -4.87
CA LEU A 533 -20.42 16.16 -5.71
C LEU A 533 -21.41 17.07 -6.42
N LYS A 534 -21.92 18.10 -5.74
CA LYS A 534 -22.76 19.14 -6.35
C LYS A 534 -22.02 19.91 -7.44
N HIS A 535 -20.77 20.26 -7.20
CA HIS A 535 -19.93 20.92 -8.21
C HIS A 535 -19.75 20.05 -9.45
N LEU A 536 -19.49 18.75 -9.30
CA LEU A 536 -19.42 17.81 -10.43
C LEU A 536 -20.72 17.78 -11.22
N ARG A 537 -21.88 17.73 -10.54
CA ARG A 537 -23.20 17.81 -11.17
C ARG A 537 -23.36 19.12 -11.95
N ASP A 538 -23.02 20.24 -11.33
CA ASP A 538 -23.21 21.59 -11.89
C ASP A 538 -22.31 21.85 -13.12
N LEU A 539 -21.27 21.06 -13.33
CA LEU A 539 -20.52 20.99 -14.59
C LEU A 539 -21.26 20.29 -15.74
N GLY A 540 -22.53 19.85 -15.54
CA GLY A 540 -23.32 19.16 -16.54
C GLY A 540 -23.09 17.65 -16.56
N ASN A 541 -22.66 17.06 -15.45
CA ASN A 541 -22.49 15.62 -15.30
C ASN A 541 -23.69 14.98 -14.56
N THR A 542 -23.92 13.70 -14.83
CA THR A 542 -24.79 12.87 -13.99
C THR A 542 -23.93 12.19 -12.93
N VAL A 543 -24.31 12.34 -11.66
CA VAL A 543 -23.54 11.77 -10.54
C VAL A 543 -24.44 10.78 -9.80
N ILE A 544 -24.11 9.50 -9.89
CA ILE A 544 -24.79 8.42 -9.15
C ILE A 544 -23.89 8.01 -7.97
N VAL A 545 -24.46 8.03 -6.79
CA VAL A 545 -23.75 7.68 -5.56
C VAL A 545 -24.49 6.55 -4.85
N VAL A 546 -23.82 5.44 -4.60
CA VAL A 546 -24.31 4.39 -3.69
C VAL A 546 -24.00 4.86 -2.29
N GLU A 547 -25.02 5.15 -1.48
CA GLU A 547 -24.81 5.78 -0.16
C GLU A 547 -25.83 5.38 0.89
N HIS A 548 -25.40 5.51 2.16
CA HIS A 548 -26.18 5.27 3.35
C HIS A 548 -26.24 6.51 4.26
N ASP A 549 -25.44 7.52 3.94
CA ASP A 549 -25.35 8.74 4.74
C ASP A 549 -26.60 9.62 4.55
N THR A 550 -27.17 10.03 5.66
CA THR A 550 -28.42 10.82 5.71
C THR A 550 -28.26 12.19 5.07
N ASP A 551 -27.14 12.88 5.32
CA ASP A 551 -26.92 14.23 4.77
C ASP A 551 -26.74 14.22 3.26
N THR A 552 -26.07 13.20 2.74
CA THR A 552 -25.95 12.96 1.30
C THR A 552 -27.31 12.70 0.65
N MET A 553 -28.20 11.93 1.32
CA MET A 553 -29.57 11.71 0.85
C MET A 553 -30.37 13.02 0.82
N TYR A 554 -30.30 13.84 1.85
CA TYR A 554 -30.98 15.16 1.86
C TYR A 554 -30.40 16.13 0.83
N ALA A 555 -29.14 15.98 0.46
CA ALA A 555 -28.48 16.82 -0.52
C ALA A 555 -28.73 16.37 -1.98
N ALA A 556 -29.26 15.15 -2.16
CA ALA A 556 -29.51 14.56 -3.47
C ALA A 556 -30.72 15.20 -4.18
N ASP A 557 -30.67 15.29 -5.50
CA ASP A 557 -31.79 15.71 -6.33
C ASP A 557 -32.81 14.58 -6.51
N TYR A 558 -32.34 13.33 -6.44
CA TYR A 558 -33.19 12.15 -6.68
C TYR A 558 -32.61 10.95 -5.93
N ILE A 559 -33.47 10.10 -5.39
CA ILE A 559 -33.07 8.90 -4.63
C ILE A 559 -33.78 7.69 -5.23
N VAL A 560 -33.06 6.58 -5.28
CA VAL A 560 -33.61 5.27 -5.68
C VAL A 560 -33.31 4.30 -4.53
N ASP A 561 -34.35 3.76 -3.91
CA ASP A 561 -34.26 2.82 -2.80
C ASP A 561 -34.52 1.39 -3.25
N ILE A 562 -33.54 0.49 -3.03
CA ILE A 562 -33.58 -0.91 -3.43
C ILE A 562 -33.71 -1.80 -2.19
N GLY A 563 -34.76 -2.62 -2.19
CA GLY A 563 -35.08 -3.45 -1.04
C GLY A 563 -36.09 -4.54 -1.37
N PRO A 564 -37.02 -4.83 -0.45
CA PRO A 564 -37.08 -4.37 0.95
C PRO A 564 -36.06 -5.04 1.88
N GLY A 565 -35.50 -6.20 1.50
CA GLY A 565 -34.53 -6.98 2.25
C GLY A 565 -33.16 -7.07 1.59
N ALA A 566 -32.37 -8.06 2.00
CA ALA A 566 -31.07 -8.38 1.43
C ALA A 566 -31.11 -9.74 0.67
N GLY A 567 -30.19 -9.95 -0.28
CA GLY A 567 -30.08 -11.18 -1.05
C GLY A 567 -31.36 -11.51 -1.81
N VAL A 568 -31.89 -12.73 -1.62
CA VAL A 568 -33.13 -13.21 -2.27
C VAL A 568 -34.36 -12.35 -1.90
N ASN A 569 -34.35 -11.72 -0.71
CA ASN A 569 -35.43 -10.85 -0.22
C ASN A 569 -35.26 -9.39 -0.64
N GLY A 570 -34.17 -9.07 -1.36
CA GLY A 570 -33.90 -7.76 -1.94
C GLY A 570 -34.20 -7.71 -3.43
N GLY A 571 -33.58 -6.79 -4.13
CA GLY A 571 -33.62 -6.69 -5.60
C GLY A 571 -34.87 -6.06 -6.20
N GLU A 572 -35.70 -5.42 -5.39
CA GLU A 572 -36.92 -4.72 -5.85
C GLU A 572 -36.74 -3.21 -5.69
N LEU A 573 -37.36 -2.44 -6.58
CA LEU A 573 -37.50 -1.00 -6.41
C LEU A 573 -38.59 -0.74 -5.36
N VAL A 574 -38.24 -0.18 -4.19
CA VAL A 574 -39.17 0.06 -3.09
C VAL A 574 -39.54 1.53 -2.92
N GLY A 575 -38.76 2.43 -3.49
CA GLY A 575 -39.08 3.86 -3.51
C GLY A 575 -38.16 4.60 -4.49
N GLU A 576 -38.68 5.67 -5.07
CA GLU A 576 -37.90 6.58 -5.93
C GLU A 576 -38.46 8.00 -5.80
N GLY A 577 -37.61 9.01 -5.99
CA GLY A 577 -38.00 10.42 -5.91
C GLY A 577 -37.17 11.21 -4.91
N THR A 578 -37.80 12.13 -4.23
CA THR A 578 -37.20 12.95 -3.17
C THR A 578 -37.20 12.21 -1.80
N VAL A 579 -36.58 12.78 -0.79
CA VAL A 579 -36.63 12.23 0.59
C VAL A 579 -38.07 12.13 1.08
N GLU A 580 -38.92 13.12 0.76
CA GLU A 580 -40.34 13.14 1.14
C GLU A 580 -41.15 12.01 0.47
N ASP A 581 -40.76 11.63 -0.74
CA ASP A 581 -41.40 10.52 -1.47
C ASP A 581 -40.98 9.17 -0.85
N LEU A 582 -39.71 9.02 -0.44
CA LEU A 582 -39.27 7.84 0.26
C LEU A 582 -39.97 7.66 1.62
N ILE A 583 -40.13 8.75 2.38
CA ILE A 583 -40.83 8.73 3.69
C ILE A 583 -42.27 8.24 3.52
N LYS A 584 -42.91 8.56 2.42
CA LYS A 584 -44.30 8.11 2.14
C LYS A 584 -44.38 6.65 1.66
N SER A 585 -43.27 6.06 1.26
CA SER A 585 -43.26 4.68 0.77
C SER A 585 -43.35 3.69 1.96
N PRO A 586 -44.40 2.89 2.08
CA PRO A 586 -44.59 1.97 3.19
C PRO A 586 -43.57 0.80 3.20
N ARG A 587 -42.97 0.51 2.02
CA ARG A 587 -42.03 -0.58 1.81
C ARG A 587 -40.58 -0.16 2.05
N SER A 588 -40.28 1.15 2.07
CA SER A 588 -38.96 1.69 2.26
C SER A 588 -38.54 1.65 3.73
N ILE A 589 -37.56 0.79 4.07
CA ILE A 589 -36.96 0.78 5.40
C ILE A 589 -36.15 2.06 5.60
N THR A 590 -35.44 2.54 4.58
CA THR A 590 -34.74 3.81 4.57
C THR A 590 -35.69 4.97 4.95
N GLY A 591 -36.86 5.04 4.31
CA GLY A 591 -37.87 6.05 4.58
C GLY A 591 -38.38 6.02 6.05
N LYS A 592 -38.49 4.84 6.66
CA LYS A 592 -38.88 4.70 8.10
C LYS A 592 -37.81 5.23 9.04
N TYR A 593 -36.51 5.08 8.73
CA TYR A 593 -35.43 5.69 9.51
C TYR A 593 -35.38 7.21 9.29
N LEU A 594 -35.56 7.69 8.06
CA LEU A 594 -35.57 9.12 7.73
C LEU A 594 -36.76 9.85 8.40
N SER A 595 -37.92 9.20 8.52
CA SER A 595 -39.08 9.76 9.22
C SER A 595 -38.97 9.72 10.74
N GLY A 596 -38.02 8.94 11.28
CA GLY A 596 -37.91 8.70 12.74
C GLY A 596 -38.90 7.66 13.26
N GLU A 597 -39.69 6.98 12.41
CA GLU A 597 -40.52 5.84 12.79
C GLU A 597 -39.70 4.72 13.41
N LEU A 598 -38.55 4.44 12.76
CA LEU A 598 -37.50 3.56 13.29
C LEU A 598 -36.31 4.42 13.70
N LYS A 599 -35.77 4.14 14.88
CA LYS A 599 -34.55 4.83 15.37
C LYS A 599 -33.74 3.92 16.29
N ILE A 600 -32.45 4.21 16.42
CA ILE A 600 -31.59 3.60 17.43
C ILE A 600 -31.78 4.39 18.72
N GLU A 601 -32.31 3.73 19.78
CA GLU A 601 -32.60 4.39 21.05
C GLU A 601 -31.27 4.71 21.78
N VAL A 602 -31.18 5.95 22.30
CA VAL A 602 -30.07 6.35 23.16
C VAL A 602 -30.35 5.82 24.57
N PRO A 603 -29.43 5.02 25.19
CA PRO A 603 -29.66 4.48 26.51
C PRO A 603 -29.76 5.61 27.56
N LYS A 604 -30.80 5.54 28.38
CA LYS A 604 -31.03 6.52 29.45
C LYS A 604 -30.05 6.38 30.61
N GLU A 605 -29.63 5.15 30.90
CA GLU A 605 -28.65 4.85 31.93
C GLU A 605 -27.38 4.28 31.30
N ARG A 606 -26.20 4.74 31.78
CA ARG A 606 -24.90 4.27 31.31
C ARG A 606 -24.35 3.18 32.22
N ARG A 607 -23.74 2.14 31.63
CA ARG A 607 -23.06 1.09 32.40
C ARG A 607 -21.88 1.67 33.17
N LYS A 608 -21.63 1.16 34.37
CA LYS A 608 -20.45 1.53 35.17
C LYS A 608 -19.24 0.70 34.78
N PRO A 609 -18.06 1.31 34.63
CA PRO A 609 -16.86 0.56 34.33
C PRO A 609 -16.46 -0.37 35.47
N THR A 610 -15.90 -1.52 35.16
CA THR A 610 -15.37 -2.49 36.11
C THR A 610 -13.91 -2.19 36.50
N GLY A 611 -13.21 -1.42 35.70
CA GLY A 611 -11.81 -1.03 35.88
C GLY A 611 -11.34 -0.07 34.78
N TRP A 612 -10.04 0.11 34.68
CA TRP A 612 -9.43 1.07 33.75
C TRP A 612 -8.12 0.56 33.16
N ILE A 613 -7.92 0.78 31.88
CA ILE A 613 -6.62 0.67 31.18
C ILE A 613 -6.11 2.10 31.00
N GLU A 614 -4.91 2.39 31.44
CA GLU A 614 -4.31 3.71 31.34
C GLU A 614 -3.12 3.69 30.39
N VAL A 615 -3.22 4.37 29.26
CA VAL A 615 -2.13 4.62 28.30
C VAL A 615 -1.45 5.92 28.69
N ARG A 616 -0.16 5.91 28.96
CA ARG A 616 0.62 7.08 29.35
C ARG A 616 1.68 7.44 28.34
N GLY A 617 1.83 8.72 28.06
CA GLY A 617 2.90 9.27 27.24
C GLY A 617 2.84 8.80 25.79
N ALA A 618 1.66 8.69 25.20
CA ALA A 618 1.50 8.31 23.80
C ALA A 618 2.03 9.39 22.87
N LYS A 619 3.02 9.03 22.02
CA LYS A 619 3.77 9.95 21.15
C LYS A 619 3.86 9.46 19.69
N GLU A 620 3.19 8.39 19.35
CA GLU A 620 3.27 7.81 18.00
C GLU A 620 2.63 8.75 16.99
N ASN A 621 3.27 8.91 15.83
CA ASN A 621 2.83 9.77 14.73
C ASN A 621 2.54 11.22 15.20
N ASN A 622 1.28 11.65 15.11
CA ASN A 622 0.86 13.00 15.47
C ASN A 622 0.43 13.17 16.94
N LEU A 623 0.52 12.12 17.76
CA LEU A 623 0.13 12.17 19.17
C LEU A 623 1.10 13.04 19.98
N LYS A 624 0.56 13.99 20.78
CA LYS A 624 1.32 15.01 21.52
C LYS A 624 1.54 14.62 22.98
N ASN A 625 2.13 13.44 23.24
CA ASN A 625 2.44 12.96 24.59
C ASN A 625 1.20 12.90 25.51
N ILE A 626 0.12 12.34 24.99
CA ILE A 626 -1.17 12.30 25.69
C ILE A 626 -1.27 11.12 26.67
N ASN A 627 -2.08 11.30 27.71
CA ASN A 627 -2.48 10.25 28.65
C ASN A 627 -3.96 9.98 28.50
N VAL A 628 -4.35 8.71 28.33
CA VAL A 628 -5.74 8.30 28.07
C VAL A 628 -6.12 7.16 28.99
N LYS A 629 -7.33 7.22 29.57
CA LYS A 629 -7.93 6.15 30.35
C LYS A 629 -9.10 5.54 29.60
N ILE A 630 -9.07 4.23 29.41
CA ILE A 630 -10.09 3.45 28.72
C ILE A 630 -10.79 2.58 29.76
N PRO A 631 -12.12 2.72 29.95
CA PRO A 631 -12.86 1.94 30.93
C PRO A 631 -13.01 0.48 30.47
N THR A 632 -12.96 -0.46 31.42
CA THR A 632 -13.17 -1.89 31.12
C THR A 632 -14.60 -2.31 31.47
N GLY A 633 -15.12 -3.35 30.80
CA GLY A 633 -16.47 -3.88 30.96
C GLY A 633 -17.59 -3.01 30.40
N VAL A 634 -17.25 -2.08 29.51
CA VAL A 634 -18.20 -1.19 28.84
C VAL A 634 -17.82 -1.01 27.36
N MET A 635 -18.70 -0.41 26.58
CA MET A 635 -18.42 0.07 25.24
C MET A 635 -17.85 1.48 25.28
N THR A 636 -16.72 1.70 24.62
CA THR A 636 -16.04 2.98 24.48
C THR A 636 -15.91 3.36 23.02
N CYS A 637 -16.38 4.53 22.60
CA CYS A 637 -16.14 5.06 21.27
C CYS A 637 -14.96 6.04 21.28
N VAL A 638 -14.04 5.87 20.35
CA VAL A 638 -12.92 6.78 20.10
C VAL A 638 -13.23 7.53 18.81
N THR A 639 -13.55 8.81 18.94
CA THR A 639 -14.04 9.65 17.83
C THR A 639 -13.09 10.79 17.52
N GLY A 640 -13.28 11.44 16.40
CA GLY A 640 -12.51 12.61 15.96
C GLY A 640 -12.40 12.70 14.45
N VAL A 641 -11.95 13.85 13.96
CA VAL A 641 -11.77 14.09 12.52
C VAL A 641 -10.78 13.12 11.90
N SER A 642 -10.84 12.94 10.57
CA SER A 642 -9.88 12.13 9.83
C SER A 642 -8.45 12.63 10.07
N GLY A 643 -7.49 11.72 10.29
CA GLY A 643 -6.09 12.09 10.59
C GLY A 643 -5.83 12.62 12.01
N SER A 644 -6.82 12.66 12.92
CA SER A 644 -6.62 13.19 14.29
C SER A 644 -5.73 12.34 15.20
N GLY A 645 -5.46 11.08 14.83
CA GLY A 645 -4.62 10.15 15.61
C GLY A 645 -5.39 9.03 16.32
N LYS A 646 -6.68 8.80 16.00
CA LYS A 646 -7.48 7.70 16.55
C LYS A 646 -6.79 6.34 16.40
N SER A 647 -6.45 5.98 15.19
CA SER A 647 -5.79 4.69 14.87
C SER A 647 -4.36 4.63 15.44
N SER A 648 -3.63 5.75 15.53
CA SER A 648 -2.31 5.80 16.18
C SER A 648 -2.42 5.45 17.67
N LEU A 649 -3.44 5.93 18.37
CA LEU A 649 -3.67 5.62 19.79
C LEU A 649 -4.13 4.16 19.97
N VAL A 650 -5.16 3.75 19.22
CA VAL A 650 -5.84 2.47 19.46
C VAL A 650 -5.12 1.32 18.78
N ASN A 651 -4.82 1.42 17.46
CA ASN A 651 -4.23 0.31 16.69
C ASN A 651 -2.72 0.23 16.91
N GLU A 652 -1.98 1.35 16.77
CA GLU A 652 -0.53 1.33 16.84
C GLU A 652 0.01 1.17 18.27
N ILE A 653 -0.63 1.78 19.28
CA ILE A 653 -0.15 1.70 20.67
C ILE A 653 -0.92 0.66 21.46
N LEU A 654 -2.23 0.86 21.69
CA LEU A 654 -3.04 0.04 22.59
C LEU A 654 -3.09 -1.42 22.12
N TYR A 655 -3.55 -1.65 20.88
CA TYR A 655 -3.71 -3.00 20.33
C TYR A 655 -2.38 -3.74 20.28
N LYS A 656 -1.35 -3.15 19.67
CA LYS A 656 -0.06 -3.83 19.52
C LYS A 656 0.58 -4.16 20.87
N LYS A 657 0.52 -3.26 21.85
CA LYS A 657 1.04 -3.52 23.19
C LYS A 657 0.26 -4.62 23.91
N LEU A 658 -1.07 -4.54 23.91
CA LEU A 658 -1.90 -5.57 24.54
C LEU A 658 -1.76 -6.93 23.83
N ALA A 659 -1.67 -6.96 22.50
CA ALA A 659 -1.45 -8.18 21.73
C ALA A 659 -0.09 -8.84 22.07
N ASN A 660 0.95 -8.05 22.29
CA ASN A 660 2.25 -8.57 22.73
C ASN A 660 2.15 -9.24 24.10
N VAL A 661 1.46 -8.59 25.07
CA VAL A 661 1.39 -9.10 26.44
C VAL A 661 0.39 -10.25 26.58
N LEU A 662 -0.82 -10.12 26.03
CA LEU A 662 -1.92 -11.07 26.23
C LEU A 662 -1.89 -12.23 25.22
N ASN A 663 -1.63 -11.92 23.96
CA ASN A 663 -1.68 -12.90 22.87
C ASN A 663 -0.29 -13.40 22.45
N ARG A 664 0.80 -12.89 23.06
CA ARG A 664 2.20 -13.17 22.68
C ARG A 664 2.46 -12.88 21.20
N ALA A 665 1.80 -11.86 20.66
CA ALA A 665 2.02 -11.40 19.29
C ALA A 665 3.40 -10.73 19.19
N ARG A 666 3.99 -10.73 18.00
CA ARG A 666 5.29 -10.12 17.72
C ARG A 666 5.07 -8.88 16.88
N THR A 667 4.78 -7.78 17.54
CA THR A 667 4.51 -6.50 16.91
C THR A 667 5.19 -5.39 17.69
N HIS A 668 5.72 -4.38 17.02
CA HIS A 668 6.22 -3.18 17.69
C HIS A 668 5.05 -2.27 18.04
N ALA A 669 4.88 -2.01 19.33
CA ALA A 669 3.93 -0.99 19.78
C ALA A 669 4.51 0.40 19.51
N GLY A 670 3.67 1.31 19.05
CA GLY A 670 4.04 2.71 18.82
C GLY A 670 4.62 3.38 20.06
N ALA A 671 5.26 4.52 19.88
CA ALA A 671 5.99 5.24 20.92
C ALA A 671 5.06 5.68 22.07
N HIS A 672 5.25 5.11 23.27
CA HIS A 672 4.53 5.42 24.51
C HIS A 672 5.42 5.17 25.73
N LYS A 673 5.03 5.69 26.87
CA LYS A 673 5.79 5.49 28.13
C LYS A 673 5.44 4.16 28.80
N GLU A 674 4.17 3.92 29.11
CA GLU A 674 3.67 2.71 29.76
C GLU A 674 2.16 2.51 29.55
N ILE A 675 1.68 1.27 29.67
CA ILE A 675 0.25 0.95 29.74
C ILE A 675 -0.01 0.19 31.05
N LYS A 676 -0.94 0.67 31.87
CA LYS A 676 -1.35 0.06 33.15
C LYS A 676 -2.73 -0.59 33.06
N GLY A 677 -3.02 -1.54 33.93
CA GLY A 677 -4.31 -2.22 34.02
C GLY A 677 -4.46 -3.41 33.07
N ILE A 678 -3.41 -3.86 32.42
CA ILE A 678 -3.43 -4.98 31.46
C ILE A 678 -3.85 -6.30 32.16
N GLU A 679 -3.51 -6.45 33.42
CA GLU A 679 -3.82 -7.64 34.24
C GLU A 679 -5.31 -7.88 34.45
N GLN A 680 -6.16 -6.92 34.17
CA GLN A 680 -7.62 -7.06 34.20
C GLN A 680 -8.17 -7.82 32.99
N LEU A 681 -7.37 -8.01 31.96
CA LEU A 681 -7.72 -8.62 30.69
C LEU A 681 -7.00 -9.96 30.49
N ASP A 682 -7.62 -10.87 29.76
CA ASP A 682 -7.05 -12.16 29.40
C ASP A 682 -6.72 -12.30 27.92
N LYS A 683 -7.38 -11.52 27.06
CA LYS A 683 -7.24 -11.61 25.61
C LYS A 683 -7.62 -10.30 24.93
N ILE A 684 -6.96 -10.03 23.80
CA ILE A 684 -7.35 -8.94 22.89
C ILE A 684 -7.68 -9.50 21.51
N ILE A 685 -8.73 -8.96 20.90
CA ILE A 685 -9.21 -9.33 19.57
C ILE A 685 -9.38 -8.06 18.74
N ASP A 686 -8.75 -8.04 17.58
CA ASP A 686 -8.89 -6.99 16.57
C ASP A 686 -9.90 -7.45 15.51
N ILE A 687 -10.92 -6.64 15.28
CA ILE A 687 -11.97 -6.85 14.28
C ILE A 687 -11.90 -5.71 13.28
N ASN A 688 -11.02 -5.84 12.32
CA ASN A 688 -10.79 -4.87 11.25
C ASN A 688 -11.42 -5.31 9.91
N GLN A 689 -11.42 -4.42 8.93
CA GLN A 689 -12.00 -4.65 7.59
C GLN A 689 -11.11 -5.49 6.65
N SER A 690 -9.97 -5.99 7.11
CA SER A 690 -9.10 -6.83 6.27
C SER A 690 -9.82 -8.12 5.85
N PRO A 691 -9.58 -8.63 4.63
CA PRO A 691 -10.22 -9.85 4.15
C PRO A 691 -10.01 -11.05 5.11
N ILE A 692 -11.02 -11.93 5.21
CA ILE A 692 -10.94 -13.18 6.02
C ILE A 692 -9.98 -14.22 5.43
N GLY A 693 -9.38 -13.92 4.28
CA GLY A 693 -8.35 -14.73 3.63
C GLY A 693 -7.97 -14.13 2.28
N ARG A 694 -6.79 -14.51 1.79
CA ARG A 694 -6.21 -13.96 0.55
C ARG A 694 -6.45 -14.83 -0.69
N THR A 695 -7.08 -15.97 -0.53
CA THR A 695 -7.29 -16.94 -1.61
C THR A 695 -8.77 -17.21 -1.87
N PRO A 696 -9.15 -17.61 -3.07
CA PRO A 696 -10.54 -17.99 -3.39
C PRO A 696 -11.07 -19.17 -2.56
N ARG A 697 -10.21 -19.91 -1.87
CA ARG A 697 -10.58 -21.03 -0.96
C ARG A 697 -11.08 -20.56 0.39
N SER A 698 -10.70 -19.35 0.80
CA SER A 698 -11.22 -18.78 2.05
C SER A 698 -12.65 -18.32 1.83
N ASN A 699 -13.54 -18.72 2.73
CA ASN A 699 -14.97 -18.37 2.69
C ASN A 699 -15.55 -18.31 4.11
N PRO A 700 -16.76 -17.78 4.30
CA PRO A 700 -17.41 -17.68 5.62
C PRO A 700 -17.48 -19.03 6.36
N ALA A 701 -17.82 -20.12 5.66
CA ALA A 701 -17.93 -21.44 6.28
C ALA A 701 -16.58 -21.99 6.81
N THR A 702 -15.47 -21.71 6.10
CA THR A 702 -14.13 -22.12 6.54
C THR A 702 -13.62 -21.25 7.69
N TYR A 703 -13.86 -19.94 7.63
CA TYR A 703 -13.39 -19.01 8.65
C TYR A 703 -14.09 -19.20 10.00
N THR A 704 -15.40 -19.42 10.01
CA THR A 704 -16.18 -19.72 11.22
C THR A 704 -15.98 -21.15 11.72
N ASN A 705 -15.20 -21.97 10.98
CA ASN A 705 -15.02 -23.40 11.23
C ASN A 705 -16.33 -24.21 11.25
N VAL A 706 -17.39 -23.73 10.62
CA VAL A 706 -18.63 -24.49 10.43
C VAL A 706 -18.46 -25.56 9.34
N PHE A 707 -17.56 -25.31 8.37
CA PHE A 707 -17.28 -26.24 7.29
C PHE A 707 -16.66 -27.56 7.79
N GLY A 708 -15.90 -27.53 8.89
CA GLY A 708 -15.40 -28.73 9.55
C GLY A 708 -16.54 -29.64 9.99
N ASP A 709 -17.54 -29.10 10.66
CA ASP A 709 -18.71 -29.79 11.16
C ASP A 709 -19.60 -30.29 9.99
N ILE A 710 -19.76 -29.49 8.93
CA ILE A 710 -20.50 -29.92 7.72
C ILE A 710 -19.84 -31.13 7.06
N ARG A 711 -18.50 -31.14 6.93
CA ARG A 711 -17.77 -32.28 6.37
C ARG A 711 -17.94 -33.56 7.20
N GLU A 712 -18.03 -33.46 8.52
CA GLU A 712 -18.31 -34.59 9.41
C GLU A 712 -19.71 -35.14 9.15
N VAL A 713 -20.72 -34.30 8.94
CA VAL A 713 -22.08 -34.72 8.59
C VAL A 713 -22.08 -35.49 7.27
N PHE A 714 -21.40 -35.02 6.24
CA PHE A 714 -21.29 -35.72 4.96
C PHE A 714 -20.55 -37.05 5.10
N ALA A 715 -19.48 -37.12 5.89
CA ALA A 715 -18.75 -38.36 6.16
C ALA A 715 -19.60 -39.40 6.95
N SER A 716 -20.60 -38.93 7.72
CA SER A 716 -21.51 -39.78 8.49
C SER A 716 -22.64 -40.41 7.67
N THR A 717 -22.87 -39.96 6.43
CA THR A 717 -23.91 -40.49 5.54
C THR A 717 -23.64 -41.95 5.18
N ASN A 718 -24.69 -42.71 4.93
CA ASN A 718 -24.57 -44.12 4.58
C ASN A 718 -23.73 -44.32 3.30
N GLU A 719 -23.94 -43.46 2.30
CA GLU A 719 -23.21 -43.52 1.03
C GLU A 719 -21.71 -43.25 1.20
N ALA A 720 -21.32 -42.26 2.00
CA ALA A 720 -19.92 -42.00 2.34
C ALA A 720 -19.27 -43.18 3.08
N LYS A 721 -19.98 -43.76 4.02
CA LYS A 721 -19.49 -44.92 4.79
C LYS A 721 -19.27 -46.15 3.90
N VAL A 722 -20.19 -46.45 2.99
CA VAL A 722 -20.08 -47.55 2.02
C VAL A 722 -18.85 -47.35 1.12
N ARG A 723 -18.56 -46.13 0.72
CA ARG A 723 -17.41 -45.80 -0.13
C ARG A 723 -16.11 -45.57 0.67
N GLY A 724 -16.14 -45.68 1.99
CA GLY A 724 -14.98 -45.43 2.86
C GLY A 724 -14.51 -43.97 2.88
N TYR A 725 -15.40 -43.02 2.58
CA TYR A 725 -15.07 -41.59 2.53
C TYR A 725 -15.05 -40.98 3.94
N LYS A 726 -13.91 -40.42 4.32
CA LYS A 726 -13.71 -39.69 5.56
C LYS A 726 -13.96 -38.19 5.33
N SER A 727 -14.02 -37.38 6.40
CA SER A 727 -14.26 -35.93 6.32
C SER A 727 -13.25 -35.19 5.42
N GLY A 728 -12.03 -35.71 5.26
CA GLY A 728 -11.01 -35.18 4.34
C GLY A 728 -11.44 -35.21 2.87
N ARG A 729 -12.26 -36.22 2.46
CA ARG A 729 -12.79 -36.34 1.10
C ARG A 729 -13.63 -35.12 0.69
N PHE A 730 -14.36 -34.56 1.64
CA PHE A 730 -15.25 -33.39 1.46
C PHE A 730 -14.54 -32.04 1.63
N SER A 731 -13.19 -32.04 1.68
CA SER A 731 -12.38 -30.82 1.72
C SER A 731 -11.87 -30.47 0.33
N PHE A 732 -12.12 -29.25 -0.13
CA PHE A 732 -11.54 -28.74 -1.37
C PHE A 732 -10.05 -28.36 -1.24
N ASN A 733 -9.47 -28.42 -0.03
CA ASN A 733 -8.04 -28.16 0.21
C ASN A 733 -7.17 -29.43 0.14
N ILE A 734 -7.78 -30.62 0.28
CA ILE A 734 -7.07 -31.90 0.37
C ILE A 734 -7.22 -32.68 -0.93
N LYS A 735 -6.14 -33.31 -1.38
CA LYS A 735 -6.18 -34.21 -2.54
C LYS A 735 -7.15 -35.39 -2.31
N GLY A 736 -7.78 -35.89 -3.38
CA GLY A 736 -8.68 -37.01 -3.39
C GLY A 736 -10.15 -36.66 -3.58
N GLY A 737 -10.65 -35.55 -3.00
CA GLY A 737 -12.05 -35.12 -3.19
C GLY A 737 -12.20 -33.88 -4.01
N ARG A 738 -11.16 -33.09 -4.10
CA ARG A 738 -11.16 -31.81 -4.86
C ARG A 738 -10.96 -32.03 -6.37
N CYS A 739 -11.35 -31.04 -7.15
CA CYS A 739 -10.95 -30.95 -8.55
C CYS A 739 -9.45 -30.69 -8.66
N GLU A 740 -8.69 -31.61 -9.26
CA GLU A 740 -7.23 -31.42 -9.38
C GLU A 740 -6.85 -30.40 -10.47
N ALA A 741 -7.71 -30.13 -11.46
CA ALA A 741 -7.44 -29.13 -12.52
C ALA A 741 -7.37 -27.70 -11.99
N CYS A 742 -8.16 -27.36 -10.96
CA CYS A 742 -8.10 -26.05 -10.27
C CYS A 742 -7.61 -26.18 -8.83
N SER A 743 -7.15 -27.35 -8.41
CA SER A 743 -6.71 -27.62 -7.05
C SER A 743 -7.73 -27.25 -5.95
N GLY A 744 -9.02 -27.25 -6.28
CA GLY A 744 -10.12 -26.90 -5.39
C GLY A 744 -10.52 -25.42 -5.36
N ASP A 745 -9.89 -24.55 -6.16
CA ASP A 745 -10.23 -23.12 -6.22
C ASP A 745 -11.60 -22.86 -6.89
N GLY A 746 -12.02 -23.76 -7.79
CA GLY A 746 -13.23 -23.58 -8.60
C GLY A 746 -13.02 -22.64 -9.80
N ILE A 747 -11.99 -21.82 -9.74
CA ILE A 747 -11.63 -20.82 -10.76
C ILE A 747 -10.18 -21.02 -11.17
N LYS A 748 -9.81 -20.50 -12.35
CA LYS A 748 -8.44 -20.36 -12.82
C LYS A 748 -8.10 -18.90 -12.96
N LYS A 749 -6.96 -18.51 -12.41
CA LYS A 749 -6.38 -17.17 -12.58
C LYS A 749 -5.65 -17.13 -13.92
N ILE A 750 -5.99 -16.17 -14.76
CA ILE A 750 -5.25 -15.85 -15.98
C ILE A 750 -4.50 -14.55 -15.71
N GLU A 751 -3.17 -14.64 -15.65
CA GLU A 751 -2.32 -13.48 -15.42
C GLU A 751 -2.22 -12.64 -16.70
N MET A 752 -2.59 -11.38 -16.58
CA MET A 752 -2.55 -10.40 -17.65
C MET A 752 -1.44 -9.39 -17.34
N HIS A 753 -0.27 -9.53 -17.97
CA HIS A 753 0.95 -8.78 -17.67
C HIS A 753 0.78 -7.24 -17.54
N PHE A 754 -0.18 -6.64 -18.23
CA PHE A 754 -0.43 -5.19 -18.23
C PHE A 754 -1.85 -4.79 -17.77
N LEU A 755 -2.71 -5.76 -17.50
CA LEU A 755 -4.10 -5.57 -17.05
C LEU A 755 -4.33 -6.31 -15.74
N ALA A 756 -5.46 -6.05 -15.09
CA ALA A 756 -5.87 -6.81 -13.92
C ALA A 756 -6.07 -8.29 -14.28
N ASP A 757 -5.65 -9.17 -13.37
CA ASP A 757 -5.81 -10.63 -13.55
C ASP A 757 -7.28 -11.00 -13.72
N ILE A 758 -7.56 -11.90 -14.67
CA ILE A 758 -8.91 -12.40 -14.92
C ILE A 758 -9.10 -13.75 -14.23
N PHE A 759 -10.23 -13.91 -13.56
CA PHE A 759 -10.63 -15.16 -12.92
C PHE A 759 -11.78 -15.79 -13.71
N VAL A 760 -11.52 -16.99 -14.28
CA VAL A 760 -12.51 -17.75 -15.06
C VAL A 760 -12.92 -19.02 -14.34
N PRO A 761 -14.18 -19.47 -14.41
CA PRO A 761 -14.59 -20.75 -13.87
C PRO A 761 -13.75 -21.90 -14.44
N CYS A 762 -13.38 -22.85 -13.60
CA CYS A 762 -12.64 -24.03 -14.03
C CYS A 762 -13.45 -24.85 -15.03
N GLU A 763 -12.93 -25.11 -16.22
CA GLU A 763 -13.60 -25.86 -17.29
C GLU A 763 -13.99 -27.29 -16.89
N VAL A 764 -13.17 -27.93 -16.02
CA VAL A 764 -13.39 -29.33 -15.59
C VAL A 764 -14.51 -29.43 -14.56
N CYS A 765 -14.44 -28.64 -13.48
CA CYS A 765 -15.45 -28.71 -12.42
C CYS A 765 -16.57 -27.66 -12.57
N LYS A 766 -16.48 -26.77 -13.54
CA LYS A 766 -17.45 -25.69 -13.79
C LYS A 766 -17.77 -24.88 -12.50
N GLY A 767 -16.74 -24.51 -11.76
CA GLY A 767 -16.88 -23.78 -10.51
C GLY A 767 -17.15 -24.62 -9.26
N LYS A 768 -17.47 -25.92 -9.39
CA LYS A 768 -17.94 -26.77 -8.29
C LYS A 768 -16.86 -27.20 -7.28
N ARG A 769 -15.57 -26.93 -7.53
CA ARG A 769 -14.43 -27.21 -6.64
C ARG A 769 -14.09 -28.68 -6.39
N TYR A 770 -15.02 -29.62 -6.59
CA TYR A 770 -14.88 -31.04 -6.29
C TYR A 770 -14.87 -31.92 -7.55
N ASN A 771 -14.37 -33.14 -7.39
CA ASN A 771 -14.51 -34.17 -8.40
C ASN A 771 -15.94 -34.76 -8.40
N ARG A 772 -16.26 -35.48 -9.47
CA ARG A 772 -17.61 -36.02 -9.69
C ARG A 772 -18.07 -36.98 -8.60
N GLU A 773 -17.18 -37.86 -8.17
CA GLU A 773 -17.50 -38.92 -7.18
C GLU A 773 -17.83 -38.34 -5.80
N THR A 774 -17.17 -37.23 -5.42
CA THR A 774 -17.48 -36.54 -4.15
C THR A 774 -18.84 -35.86 -4.21
N LEU A 775 -19.23 -35.31 -5.38
CA LEU A 775 -20.51 -34.65 -5.58
C LEU A 775 -21.72 -35.62 -5.64
N GLU A 776 -21.46 -36.91 -5.83
CA GLU A 776 -22.54 -37.91 -5.79
C GLU A 776 -23.08 -38.11 -4.37
N VAL A 777 -22.25 -37.95 -3.33
CA VAL A 777 -22.68 -38.09 -1.94
C VAL A 777 -23.60 -36.92 -1.54
N LYS A 778 -24.79 -37.29 -1.05
CA LYS A 778 -25.82 -36.28 -0.67
C LYS A 778 -26.23 -36.41 0.80
N TYR A 779 -26.50 -35.27 1.42
CA TYR A 779 -27.18 -35.16 2.71
C TYR A 779 -28.48 -34.39 2.52
N LYS A 780 -29.64 -34.95 2.95
CA LYS A 780 -30.96 -34.36 2.69
C LYS A 780 -31.18 -33.92 1.22
N GLY A 781 -30.67 -34.72 0.26
CA GLY A 781 -30.82 -34.44 -1.17
C GLY A 781 -29.81 -33.43 -1.77
N LYS A 782 -28.97 -32.77 -0.98
CA LYS A 782 -27.97 -31.80 -1.44
C LYS A 782 -26.56 -32.36 -1.33
N ASN A 783 -25.73 -32.12 -2.33
CA ASN A 783 -24.30 -32.42 -2.27
C ASN A 783 -23.50 -31.29 -1.57
N ILE A 784 -22.22 -31.53 -1.31
CA ILE A 784 -21.37 -30.57 -0.56
C ILE A 784 -21.23 -29.23 -1.25
N TYR A 785 -21.21 -29.18 -2.59
CA TYR A 785 -21.16 -27.93 -3.34
C TYR A 785 -22.48 -27.14 -3.22
N GLU A 786 -23.63 -27.82 -3.38
CA GLU A 786 -24.95 -27.21 -3.23
C GLU A 786 -25.17 -26.65 -1.82
N VAL A 787 -24.56 -27.26 -0.81
CA VAL A 787 -24.56 -26.71 0.58
C VAL A 787 -23.70 -25.47 0.69
N LEU A 788 -22.54 -25.41 0.01
CA LEU A 788 -21.72 -24.21 0.00
C LEU A 788 -22.37 -23.04 -0.76
N GLU A 789 -23.24 -23.32 -1.72
CA GLU A 789 -24.02 -22.32 -2.46
C GLU A 789 -25.26 -21.83 -1.69
N MET A 790 -25.66 -22.47 -0.61
CA MET A 790 -26.72 -21.98 0.26
C MET A 790 -26.34 -20.66 0.92
N THR A 791 -27.31 -19.81 1.11
CA THR A 791 -27.21 -18.65 2.00
C THR A 791 -27.12 -19.11 3.46
N VAL A 792 -26.66 -18.21 4.34
CA VAL A 792 -26.65 -18.50 5.79
C VAL A 792 -28.05 -18.79 6.29
N ASP A 793 -29.07 -18.04 5.84
CA ASP A 793 -30.48 -18.23 6.23
C ASP A 793 -30.98 -19.62 5.84
N GLU A 794 -30.76 -20.06 4.59
CA GLU A 794 -31.08 -21.40 4.13
C GLU A 794 -30.30 -22.47 4.91
N GLY A 795 -29.04 -22.19 5.24
CA GLY A 795 -28.19 -23.07 6.04
C GLY A 795 -28.72 -23.28 7.46
N VAL A 796 -29.21 -22.24 8.12
CA VAL A 796 -29.85 -22.33 9.46
C VAL A 796 -31.03 -23.25 9.43
N GLU A 797 -31.90 -23.16 8.42
CA GLU A 797 -33.06 -24.00 8.26
C GLU A 797 -32.66 -25.46 7.92
N PHE A 798 -31.76 -25.64 6.96
CA PHE A 798 -31.29 -26.92 6.49
C PHE A 798 -30.61 -27.77 7.58
N PHE A 799 -29.77 -27.13 8.39
CA PHE A 799 -29.09 -27.77 9.52
C PHE A 799 -29.81 -27.60 10.86
N GLY A 800 -31.09 -27.23 10.88
CA GLY A 800 -31.89 -26.97 12.08
C GLY A 800 -31.80 -28.04 13.17
N ASN A 801 -31.63 -29.33 12.78
CA ASN A 801 -31.50 -30.49 13.69
C ASN A 801 -30.06 -30.78 14.16
N ILE A 802 -29.07 -29.97 13.78
CA ILE A 802 -27.67 -30.12 14.16
C ILE A 802 -27.21 -28.93 14.97
N PRO A 803 -27.34 -28.94 16.31
CA PRO A 803 -27.14 -27.76 17.16
C PRO A 803 -25.77 -27.08 16.99
N LYS A 804 -24.74 -27.88 16.76
CA LYS A 804 -23.35 -27.43 16.59
C LYS A 804 -23.17 -26.54 15.32
N ILE A 805 -23.82 -26.90 14.22
CA ILE A 805 -23.80 -26.14 12.96
C ILE A 805 -24.75 -24.94 13.08
N LYS A 806 -25.98 -25.21 13.50
CA LYS A 806 -27.05 -24.22 13.65
C LYS A 806 -26.57 -22.99 14.44
N ARG A 807 -26.00 -23.19 15.64
CA ARG A 807 -25.49 -22.12 16.50
C ARG A 807 -24.49 -21.22 15.78
N LYS A 808 -23.54 -21.77 15.01
CA LYS A 808 -22.54 -20.98 14.26
C LYS A 808 -23.16 -20.20 13.10
N LEU A 809 -24.18 -20.74 12.46
CA LEU A 809 -24.90 -20.06 11.40
C LEU A 809 -25.83 -18.97 11.95
N GLU A 810 -26.47 -19.20 13.09
CA GLU A 810 -27.27 -18.20 13.80
C GLU A 810 -26.45 -16.96 14.19
N THR A 811 -25.18 -17.13 14.62
CA THR A 811 -24.32 -15.98 14.89
C THR A 811 -23.98 -15.16 13.63
N LEU A 812 -23.88 -15.79 12.45
CA LEU A 812 -23.74 -15.08 11.18
C LEU A 812 -25.03 -14.32 10.82
N GLN A 813 -26.19 -14.91 11.10
CA GLN A 813 -27.48 -14.29 10.87
C GLN A 813 -27.72 -13.09 11.81
N GLU A 814 -27.33 -13.23 13.08
CA GLU A 814 -27.44 -12.17 14.10
C GLU A 814 -26.66 -10.90 13.72
N VAL A 815 -25.47 -11.06 13.12
CA VAL A 815 -24.68 -9.92 12.62
C VAL A 815 -25.18 -9.37 11.27
N GLY A 816 -26.35 -9.81 10.79
CA GLY A 816 -26.95 -9.33 9.54
C GLY A 816 -26.36 -9.92 8.26
N LEU A 817 -25.70 -11.09 8.34
CA LEU A 817 -25.11 -11.78 7.18
C LEU A 817 -25.93 -12.99 6.71
N GLY A 818 -27.26 -13.00 6.94
CA GLY A 818 -28.14 -14.10 6.52
C GLY A 818 -28.14 -14.35 5.01
N TYR A 819 -27.91 -13.31 4.22
CA TYR A 819 -27.93 -13.32 2.75
C TYR A 819 -26.67 -13.85 2.06
N ILE A 820 -25.50 -13.87 2.74
CA ILE A 820 -24.26 -14.32 2.10
C ILE A 820 -24.25 -15.85 1.92
N LYS A 821 -23.58 -16.34 0.87
CA LYS A 821 -23.43 -17.77 0.65
C LYS A 821 -22.33 -18.33 1.57
N LEU A 822 -22.53 -19.55 2.08
CA LEU A 822 -21.56 -20.24 2.94
C LEU A 822 -20.20 -20.41 2.27
N GLY A 823 -20.16 -20.70 0.98
CA GLY A 823 -18.97 -20.88 0.15
C GLY A 823 -18.50 -19.62 -0.60
N GLN A 824 -19.08 -18.46 -0.34
CA GLN A 824 -18.70 -17.20 -1.00
C GLN A 824 -17.21 -16.89 -0.79
N SER A 825 -16.49 -16.63 -1.88
CA SER A 825 -15.06 -16.34 -1.79
C SER A 825 -14.78 -15.09 -0.93
N SER A 826 -13.74 -15.15 -0.09
CA SER A 826 -13.31 -13.99 0.69
C SER A 826 -12.95 -12.76 -0.17
N THR A 827 -12.58 -12.98 -1.42
CA THR A 827 -12.22 -11.91 -2.37
C THR A 827 -13.43 -11.15 -2.92
N THR A 828 -14.64 -11.70 -2.76
CA THR A 828 -15.89 -11.06 -3.19
C THR A 828 -16.68 -10.42 -2.04
N LEU A 829 -16.22 -10.61 -0.79
CA LEU A 829 -16.81 -9.95 0.37
C LEU A 829 -16.35 -8.50 0.46
N SER A 830 -17.26 -7.59 0.82
CA SER A 830 -16.91 -6.24 1.20
C SER A 830 -16.12 -6.22 2.52
N GLY A 831 -15.43 -5.08 2.81
CA GLY A 831 -14.71 -4.91 4.07
C GLY A 831 -15.61 -5.08 5.30
N GLY A 832 -16.81 -4.50 5.26
CA GLY A 832 -17.80 -4.62 6.34
C GLY A 832 -18.35 -6.04 6.50
N GLU A 833 -18.58 -6.78 5.40
CA GLU A 833 -18.98 -8.19 5.47
C GLU A 833 -17.89 -9.06 6.09
N ALA A 834 -16.62 -8.86 5.68
CA ALA A 834 -15.48 -9.56 6.25
C ALA A 834 -15.35 -9.30 7.76
N GLN A 835 -15.53 -8.05 8.18
CA GLN A 835 -15.51 -7.65 9.58
C GLN A 835 -16.63 -8.32 10.38
N ARG A 836 -17.86 -8.36 9.84
CA ARG A 836 -19.00 -9.02 10.49
C ARG A 836 -18.82 -10.55 10.57
N VAL A 837 -18.19 -11.19 9.58
CA VAL A 837 -17.83 -12.62 9.67
C VAL A 837 -16.83 -12.87 10.80
N LYS A 838 -15.84 -11.98 11.00
CA LYS A 838 -14.90 -12.06 12.13
C LYS A 838 -15.64 -11.91 13.47
N LEU A 839 -16.54 -10.93 13.57
CA LEU A 839 -17.36 -10.69 14.75
C LEU A 839 -18.23 -11.90 15.09
N ALA A 840 -18.96 -12.49 14.12
CA ALA A 840 -19.76 -13.69 14.29
C ALA A 840 -18.93 -14.89 14.79
N THR A 841 -17.69 -15.02 14.27
CA THR A 841 -16.77 -16.08 14.71
C THR A 841 -16.43 -15.93 16.20
N GLU A 842 -16.18 -14.73 16.67
CA GLU A 842 -15.87 -14.49 18.10
C GLU A 842 -17.11 -14.67 18.97
N LEU A 843 -18.28 -14.22 18.54
CA LEU A 843 -19.56 -14.47 19.24
C LEU A 843 -19.90 -15.94 19.41
N SER A 844 -19.51 -16.79 18.44
CA SER A 844 -19.74 -18.24 18.50
C SER A 844 -18.91 -18.96 19.57
N LYS A 845 -17.83 -18.30 20.08
CA LYS A 845 -16.93 -18.83 21.11
C LYS A 845 -17.47 -18.57 22.51
N ARG A 846 -16.99 -19.35 23.48
CA ARG A 846 -17.33 -19.12 24.90
C ARG A 846 -16.58 -17.88 25.39
N SER A 847 -17.31 -16.88 25.88
CA SER A 847 -16.73 -15.68 26.47
C SER A 847 -16.14 -15.97 27.86
N THR A 848 -15.02 -15.35 28.18
CA THR A 848 -14.41 -15.33 29.51
C THR A 848 -14.86 -14.15 30.37
N GLY A 849 -15.50 -13.13 29.75
CA GLY A 849 -15.88 -11.87 30.40
C GLY A 849 -14.72 -10.90 30.68
N LYS A 850 -13.51 -11.18 30.15
CA LYS A 850 -12.31 -10.34 30.33
C LYS A 850 -11.59 -10.06 29.00
N THR A 851 -12.28 -10.26 27.87
CA THR A 851 -11.72 -10.01 26.55
C THR A 851 -11.95 -8.55 26.15
N ILE A 852 -10.94 -7.91 25.58
CA ILE A 852 -11.08 -6.61 24.93
C ILE A 852 -11.21 -6.80 23.43
N TYR A 853 -12.27 -6.24 22.84
CA TYR A 853 -12.51 -6.20 21.39
C TYR A 853 -12.22 -4.80 20.89
N ILE A 854 -11.40 -4.69 19.85
CA ILE A 854 -11.15 -3.45 19.12
C ILE A 854 -11.82 -3.57 17.77
N LEU A 855 -12.68 -2.61 17.44
CA LEU A 855 -13.36 -2.53 16.15
C LEU A 855 -12.99 -1.21 15.48
N ASP A 856 -12.49 -1.30 14.25
CA ASP A 856 -12.09 -0.14 13.44
C ASP A 856 -13.17 0.14 12.40
N GLU A 857 -13.83 1.30 12.56
CA GLU A 857 -14.92 1.79 11.71
C GLU A 857 -15.98 0.71 11.39
N PRO A 858 -16.61 0.06 12.38
CA PRO A 858 -17.48 -1.09 12.15
C PRO A 858 -18.83 -0.73 11.49
N THR A 859 -19.22 0.54 11.48
CA THR A 859 -20.45 1.03 10.84
C THR A 859 -20.26 1.38 9.36
N THR A 860 -19.01 1.38 8.89
CA THR A 860 -18.62 1.72 7.53
C THR A 860 -19.40 0.90 6.49
N GLY A 861 -20.05 1.58 5.54
CA GLY A 861 -20.83 0.96 4.46
C GLY A 861 -22.07 0.22 4.92
N LEU A 862 -22.57 0.51 6.12
CA LEU A 862 -23.80 -0.07 6.66
C LEU A 862 -24.97 0.88 6.56
N HIS A 863 -26.10 0.35 6.11
CA HIS A 863 -27.38 1.02 6.25
C HIS A 863 -27.74 1.15 7.74
N THR A 864 -28.49 2.21 8.12
CA THR A 864 -28.88 2.48 9.52
C THR A 864 -29.54 1.27 10.20
N ALA A 865 -30.34 0.47 9.48
CA ALA A 865 -30.90 -0.76 10.01
C ALA A 865 -29.86 -1.84 10.35
N ASP A 866 -28.76 -1.92 9.58
CA ASP A 866 -27.66 -2.84 9.86
C ASP A 866 -26.81 -2.33 11.01
N VAL A 867 -26.64 -1.00 11.16
CA VAL A 867 -26.00 -0.37 12.32
C VAL A 867 -26.80 -0.67 13.59
N HIS A 868 -28.13 -0.62 13.53
CA HIS A 868 -29.01 -0.96 14.66
C HIS A 868 -28.75 -2.39 15.14
N LYS A 869 -28.71 -3.37 14.24
CA LYS A 869 -28.38 -4.77 14.58
C LYS A 869 -26.96 -4.91 15.13
N LEU A 870 -26.00 -4.18 14.56
CA LEU A 870 -24.63 -4.21 15.02
C LEU A 870 -24.51 -3.71 16.45
N THR A 871 -25.18 -2.60 16.79
CA THR A 871 -25.19 -2.06 18.18
C THR A 871 -25.76 -3.04 19.18
N GLU A 872 -26.84 -3.75 18.85
CA GLU A 872 -27.40 -4.83 19.68
C GLU A 872 -26.39 -5.96 19.93
N VAL A 873 -25.64 -6.33 18.89
CA VAL A 873 -24.58 -7.35 18.98
C VAL A 873 -23.43 -6.91 19.88
N LEU A 874 -22.98 -5.64 19.75
CA LEU A 874 -21.93 -5.07 20.59
C LEU A 874 -22.39 -4.98 22.07
N ASP A 875 -23.65 -4.64 22.31
CA ASP A 875 -24.23 -4.65 23.63
C ASP A 875 -24.23 -6.04 24.28
N LYS A 876 -24.59 -7.10 23.53
CA LYS A 876 -24.48 -8.49 24.00
C LYS A 876 -23.06 -8.87 24.42
N LEU A 877 -22.02 -8.39 23.67
CA LEU A 877 -20.62 -8.61 24.06
C LEU A 877 -20.29 -7.97 25.40
N VAL A 878 -20.74 -6.73 25.61
CA VAL A 878 -20.52 -5.99 26.87
C VAL A 878 -21.29 -6.61 28.03
N GLU A 879 -22.50 -7.06 27.80
CA GLU A 879 -23.32 -7.81 28.80
C GLU A 879 -22.61 -9.09 29.26
N GLY A 880 -21.85 -9.73 28.38
CA GLY A 880 -20.97 -10.84 28.72
C GLY A 880 -19.74 -10.46 29.56
N GLY A 881 -19.60 -9.22 30.03
CA GLY A 881 -18.51 -8.70 30.85
C GLY A 881 -17.28 -8.21 30.08
N ASN A 882 -17.31 -8.24 28.75
CA ASN A 882 -16.18 -7.88 27.90
C ASN A 882 -16.08 -6.35 27.76
N THR A 883 -14.90 -5.90 27.34
CA THR A 883 -14.63 -4.51 26.96
C THR A 883 -14.69 -4.37 25.44
N VAL A 884 -15.39 -3.35 24.97
CA VAL A 884 -15.50 -3.06 23.52
C VAL A 884 -14.98 -1.64 23.27
N VAL A 885 -14.00 -1.51 22.39
CA VAL A 885 -13.45 -0.22 21.94
C VAL A 885 -13.75 -0.08 20.46
N VAL A 886 -14.48 0.94 20.10
CA VAL A 886 -14.89 1.24 18.73
C VAL A 886 -14.17 2.51 18.28
N ILE A 887 -13.54 2.49 17.13
CA ILE A 887 -13.01 3.68 16.46
C ILE A 887 -14.05 4.11 15.43
N GLU A 888 -14.58 5.35 15.56
CA GLU A 888 -15.55 5.93 14.63
C GLU A 888 -15.24 7.38 14.26
#